data_5d69b33f7d14c4a14dde57520b274d60
#
_entry.id   5d69b33f7d14c4a14dde57520b274d60
#
_cell.length_a   1.000
_cell.length_b   1.000
_cell.length_c   1.000
_cell.angle_alpha   90.00
_cell.angle_beta   90.00
_cell.angle_gamma   90.00
#
_symmetry.space_group_name_H-M   'P 1'
#
loop_
_entity.id
_entity.type
_entity.pdbx_description
1 polymer ?
#
loop_
_entity_poly.entity_id
_entity_poly.type
_entity_poly.pdbx_seq_one_letter_code
_entity_poly.pdbx_strand_id
1 'polypeptide(L)'
;MNQYYITECIANENASNIPLHIYTVSLLNLNQKYSFVHHIVYELRKRNANVTIAAHGQYIASFQEIVHWGDHKYIKHEYRAIECSNAAERTVLERLLKQELIERCKNEYKIYKDLFCLKTEQSIEMNEIIVHPAIYLSFTVEENGNILIGFEYQHRFEYKKTLEDLLRDRSPLIKEGVEVVDSYNKKSYYYTFVEVAPYTAGEKSPYLQQSVIDYYITKNETWKLKGVHNKTPIVHVRSQNGDIFPYLPHLLRLTCSYEQLMPSTAQQVNRIIKLPPNEKMPKLYQEIFRLLQYQNMLTFRKENVRAANLNYDIFNLSPPLMEFGRNYKTTKVSDGLGQAGVYEPKSITVSYFVDPELNYDPRKKDEILDFTKKLQHLSEKLGVKLNVSKNRVSYLGYCPFDFFKSERLSFELKSIADAFDGTVIVIGTEENIDRAYMAIKREFGAKADIMTQFVIFDSSVVKNLYYQYNVLLGIYAKSGVQPWILSDEMNSDCFIGLDVSHEHGKHASGIIQVIGKDGRMIKQKSIMTAEAGETIANRTMEEIIDESIFSYEKMYGMKPAHITFHRDGVCREDLDHLTRYMQSFQIPFDFIEIIKRPRRRMAVYTNGRWFTVQGLCYAKERMAYLCATDPRESVGMAQAVKIVQKTKCLSIRDVVSDAYKLSFMHIHSMLKTRLPITVHYADLSSTFHNRGLIHPRSVHEQALPFV
;
A
#
# COMPACT_ATOMS: atom_id res chain seq x y z
N MET A 1 13.31 -17.59 28.30
CA MET A 1 12.44 -16.40 28.51
C MET A 1 12.27 -15.72 27.16
N ASN A 2 11.06 -15.37 26.78
CA ASN A 2 10.77 -14.70 25.51
C ASN A 2 11.30 -13.27 25.56
N GLN A 3 12.01 -12.85 24.51
CA GLN A 3 12.43 -11.47 24.30
C GLN A 3 11.70 -10.91 23.08
N TYR A 4 11.10 -9.74 23.24
CA TYR A 4 10.25 -9.11 22.24
C TYR A 4 10.99 -7.96 21.55
N TYR A 5 10.96 -7.93 20.23
CA TYR A 5 11.70 -6.99 19.41
C TYR A 5 10.80 -6.33 18.36
N ILE A 6 11.14 -5.08 18.06
CA ILE A 6 10.59 -4.34 16.93
C ILE A 6 11.74 -3.74 16.13
N THR A 7 11.58 -3.58 14.83
CA THR A 7 12.60 -2.92 13.99
C THR A 7 12.60 -1.40 14.22
N GLU A 8 12.84 -1.04 15.46
CA GLU A 8 12.95 0.33 15.95
C GLU A 8 13.98 0.35 17.09
N CYS A 9 14.73 1.42 17.22
CA CYS A 9 15.60 1.64 18.35
C CYS A 9 15.45 3.07 18.88
N ILE A 10 15.72 3.24 20.18
CA ILE A 10 15.73 4.54 20.83
C ILE A 10 17.18 5.00 21.01
N ALA A 11 17.47 6.28 20.72
CA ALA A 11 18.75 6.89 21.05
C ALA A 11 18.90 7.06 22.56
N ASN A 12 20.14 7.11 23.04
CA ASN A 12 20.40 7.43 24.45
C ASN A 12 20.18 8.92 24.75
N GLU A 13 20.33 9.77 23.73
CA GLU A 13 20.15 11.21 23.83
C GLU A 13 18.68 11.59 23.69
N ASN A 14 18.29 12.66 24.40
CA ASN A 14 16.98 13.28 24.26
C ASN A 14 17.09 14.55 23.40
N ALA A 15 16.12 14.78 22.54
CA ALA A 15 16.11 15.91 21.63
C ALA A 15 16.16 17.28 22.33
N SER A 16 15.60 17.38 23.55
CA SER A 16 15.65 18.59 24.38
C SER A 16 17.07 18.93 24.88
N ASN A 17 18.02 18.02 24.72
CA ASN A 17 19.41 18.20 25.14
C ASN A 17 20.40 18.37 23.97
N ILE A 18 19.89 18.37 22.72
CA ILE A 18 20.71 18.52 21.52
C ILE A 18 20.64 19.96 21.02
N PRO A 19 21.68 20.80 21.28
CA PRO A 19 21.68 22.19 20.84
C PRO A 19 21.90 22.28 19.32
N LEU A 20 21.14 23.15 18.68
CA LEU A 20 21.25 23.46 17.26
C LEU A 20 21.18 24.96 17.01
N HIS A 21 21.71 25.36 15.86
CA HIS A 21 21.43 26.68 15.29
C HIS A 21 20.10 26.60 14.54
N ILE A 22 19.08 27.30 15.05
CA ILE A 22 17.74 27.38 14.46
C ILE A 22 17.55 28.77 13.88
N TYR A 23 17.19 28.81 12.58
CA TYR A 23 16.94 30.05 11.85
C TYR A 23 15.49 30.08 11.41
N THR A 24 14.78 31.15 11.71
CA THR A 24 13.41 31.38 11.23
C THR A 24 13.46 32.30 10.03
N VAL A 25 12.89 31.90 8.89
CA VAL A 25 12.82 32.69 7.67
C VAL A 25 11.40 33.21 7.43
N SER A 26 11.29 34.44 6.85
CA SER A 26 9.99 34.99 6.49
C SER A 26 9.42 34.27 5.30
N LEU A 27 8.16 33.89 5.38
CA LEU A 27 7.41 33.25 4.31
C LEU A 27 6.26 34.16 3.89
N LEU A 28 6.43 34.84 2.77
CA LEU A 28 5.46 35.84 2.27
C LEU A 28 4.15 35.24 1.76
N ASN A 29 4.11 33.92 1.35
CA ASN A 29 2.90 33.26 0.87
C ASN A 29 2.89 31.75 1.17
N LEU A 30 1.72 31.22 1.62
CA LEU A 30 1.55 29.82 2.02
C LEU A 30 1.76 28.80 0.89
N ASN A 31 1.37 29.10 -0.34
CA ASN A 31 1.45 28.19 -1.47
C ASN A 31 2.83 28.10 -2.15
N GLN A 32 3.70 29.10 -1.93
CA GLN A 32 5.09 29.10 -2.43
C GLN A 32 6.12 28.61 -1.39
N LYS A 33 5.68 28.32 -0.17
CA LYS A 33 6.54 28.09 1.00
C LYS A 33 7.52 26.93 0.88
N TYR A 34 7.08 25.81 0.37
CA TYR A 34 7.91 24.60 0.33
C TYR A 34 9.03 24.67 -0.71
N SER A 35 8.74 25.13 -1.92
CA SER A 35 9.74 25.27 -2.98
C SER A 35 10.78 26.33 -2.64
N PHE A 36 10.36 27.43 -2.05
CA PHE A 36 11.24 28.55 -1.67
C PHE A 36 12.25 28.14 -0.59
N VAL A 37 11.82 27.53 0.49
CA VAL A 37 12.73 27.09 1.58
C VAL A 37 13.70 26.01 1.09
N HIS A 38 13.25 25.10 0.24
CA HIS A 38 14.12 24.12 -0.38
C HIS A 38 15.18 24.74 -1.28
N HIS A 39 14.82 25.80 -2.03
CA HIS A 39 15.79 26.55 -2.85
C HIS A 39 16.83 27.25 -1.96
N ILE A 40 16.40 27.92 -0.90
CA ILE A 40 17.33 28.54 0.07
C ILE A 40 18.31 27.49 0.64
N VAL A 41 17.82 26.36 1.11
CA VAL A 41 18.68 25.30 1.65
C VAL A 41 19.65 24.74 0.63
N TYR A 42 19.25 24.61 -0.62
CA TYR A 42 20.12 24.18 -1.69
C TYR A 42 21.29 25.15 -1.91
N GLU A 43 21.00 26.46 -1.98
CA GLU A 43 22.02 27.51 -2.12
C GLU A 43 22.93 27.62 -0.88
N LEU A 44 22.35 27.53 0.32
CA LEU A 44 23.11 27.52 1.58
C LEU A 44 24.08 26.35 1.65
N ARG A 45 23.66 25.15 1.25
CA ARG A 45 24.53 23.97 1.20
C ARG A 45 25.71 24.11 0.23
N LYS A 46 25.51 24.79 -0.89
CA LYS A 46 26.60 25.09 -1.84
C LYS A 46 27.65 26.02 -1.24
N ARG A 47 27.20 27.03 -0.48
CA ARG A 47 28.05 28.06 0.11
C ARG A 47 28.71 27.60 1.41
N ASN A 48 28.12 26.63 2.10
CA ASN A 48 28.56 26.10 3.39
C ASN A 48 28.78 24.57 3.28
N ALA A 49 29.71 24.16 2.44
CA ALA A 49 29.90 22.75 2.05
C ALA A 49 30.14 21.76 3.20
N ASN A 50 30.63 22.23 4.34
CA ASN A 50 30.94 21.40 5.51
C ASN A 50 29.85 21.46 6.59
N VAL A 51 28.74 22.19 6.35
CA VAL A 51 27.64 22.34 7.29
C VAL A 51 26.45 21.52 6.83
N THR A 52 25.99 20.62 7.68
CA THR A 52 24.74 19.88 7.42
C THR A 52 23.55 20.79 7.71
N ILE A 53 22.70 21.02 6.73
CA ILE A 53 21.57 21.95 6.82
C ILE A 53 20.27 21.19 6.47
N ALA A 54 19.25 21.36 7.29
CA ALA A 54 17.90 20.85 7.00
C ALA A 54 16.85 21.95 7.18
N ALA A 55 15.67 21.75 6.58
CA ALA A 55 14.56 22.69 6.74
C ALA A 55 13.20 21.99 6.78
N HIS A 56 12.28 22.61 7.52
CA HIS A 56 10.86 22.28 7.48
C HIS A 56 10.00 23.48 7.86
N GLY A 57 8.94 23.74 7.08
CA GLY A 57 8.12 24.94 7.28
C GLY A 57 8.97 26.21 7.14
N GLN A 58 8.94 27.04 8.16
CA GLN A 58 9.75 28.28 8.24
C GLN A 58 11.12 28.09 8.91
N TYR A 59 11.42 26.90 9.40
CA TYR A 59 12.64 26.63 10.16
C TYR A 59 13.73 26.04 9.25
N ILE A 60 14.94 26.57 9.41
CA ILE A 60 16.19 26.01 8.89
C ILE A 60 17.05 25.67 10.11
N ALA A 61 17.66 24.50 10.13
CA ALA A 61 18.49 24.08 11.26
C ALA A 61 19.81 23.46 10.78
N SER A 62 20.83 23.60 11.66
CA SER A 62 22.15 23.01 11.48
C SER A 62 22.82 22.77 12.83
N PHE A 63 23.76 21.79 12.90
CA PHE A 63 24.57 21.57 14.08
C PHE A 63 25.71 22.59 14.24
N GLN A 64 26.09 23.23 13.14
CA GLN A 64 27.12 24.28 13.11
C GLN A 64 26.52 25.57 12.58
N GLU A 65 27.07 26.72 12.96
CA GLU A 65 26.58 28.00 12.50
C GLU A 65 26.68 28.14 10.96
N ILE A 66 25.61 28.64 10.34
CA ILE A 66 25.57 28.97 8.92
C ILE A 66 26.13 30.38 8.76
N VAL A 67 27.32 30.51 8.23
CA VAL A 67 28.03 31.79 8.11
C VAL A 67 27.69 32.50 6.78
N HIS A 68 27.62 31.75 5.68
CA HIS A 68 27.46 32.33 4.33
C HIS A 68 26.02 32.21 3.83
N TRP A 69 25.21 33.26 4.08
CA TRP A 69 23.81 33.34 3.69
C TRP A 69 23.56 33.85 2.26
N GLY A 70 24.54 34.52 1.63
CA GLY A 70 24.38 35.17 0.33
C GLY A 70 23.33 36.29 0.41
N ASP A 71 22.38 36.29 -0.55
CA ASP A 71 21.28 37.26 -0.58
C ASP A 71 20.10 36.89 0.31
N HIS A 72 20.13 35.71 0.94
CA HIS A 72 19.08 35.24 1.82
C HIS A 72 19.22 35.80 3.22
N LYS A 73 18.08 36.10 3.86
CA LYS A 73 18.04 36.64 5.22
C LYS A 73 17.13 35.76 6.10
N TYR A 74 17.53 35.67 7.36
CA TYR A 74 16.68 35.12 8.40
C TYR A 74 16.10 36.24 9.26
N ILE A 75 14.94 36.00 9.89
CA ILE A 75 14.30 36.92 10.82
C ILE A 75 14.90 36.77 12.22
N LYS A 76 15.13 35.52 12.64
CA LYS A 76 15.59 35.17 13.97
C LYS A 76 16.59 34.02 13.88
N HIS A 77 17.65 34.11 14.70
CA HIS A 77 18.62 33.04 14.90
C HIS A 77 18.70 32.73 16.40
N GLU A 78 18.65 31.46 16.76
CA GLU A 78 18.76 30.96 18.14
C GLU A 78 19.68 29.75 18.16
N TYR A 79 20.53 29.69 19.20
CA TYR A 79 21.28 28.48 19.49
C TYR A 79 20.68 27.82 20.73
N ARG A 80 19.88 26.82 20.54
CA ARG A 80 19.15 26.10 21.57
C ARG A 80 18.75 24.69 21.10
N ALA A 81 18.28 23.88 22.04
CA ALA A 81 17.56 22.65 21.66
C ALA A 81 16.18 23.00 21.09
N ILE A 82 15.58 22.04 20.39
CA ILE A 82 14.20 22.18 19.86
C ILE A 82 13.17 22.23 20.98
N GLU A 83 12.04 22.85 20.69
CA GLU A 83 10.82 22.73 21.49
C GLU A 83 10.06 21.47 21.07
N CYS A 84 10.12 20.41 21.89
CA CYS A 84 9.53 19.12 21.53
C CYS A 84 8.00 19.14 21.41
N SER A 85 7.30 20.15 21.93
CA SER A 85 5.89 20.39 21.68
C SER A 85 5.61 20.90 20.24
N ASN A 86 6.60 21.54 19.60
CA ASN A 86 6.50 22.10 18.25
C ASN A 86 6.77 21.00 17.20
N ALA A 87 5.73 20.57 16.50
CA ALA A 87 5.83 19.52 15.47
C ALA A 87 6.78 19.91 14.30
N ALA A 88 6.84 21.19 13.92
CA ALA A 88 7.71 21.64 12.84
C ALA A 88 9.20 21.60 13.26
N GLU A 89 9.52 21.92 14.52
CA GLU A 89 10.88 21.79 15.03
C GLU A 89 11.30 20.33 15.19
N ARG A 90 10.40 19.44 15.63
CA ARG A 90 10.68 18.00 15.62
C ARG A 90 11.05 17.51 14.22
N THR A 91 10.25 17.88 13.23
CA THR A 91 10.47 17.45 11.84
C THR A 91 11.77 18.01 11.25
N VAL A 92 12.17 19.25 11.60
CA VAL A 92 13.45 19.79 11.11
C VAL A 92 14.64 19.05 11.73
N LEU A 93 14.57 18.66 13.01
CA LEU A 93 15.59 17.84 13.65
C LEU A 93 15.67 16.42 13.04
N GLU A 94 14.55 15.77 12.80
CA GLU A 94 14.50 14.47 12.11
C GLU A 94 15.22 14.51 10.75
N ARG A 95 14.95 15.55 9.97
CA ARG A 95 15.60 15.77 8.67
C ARG A 95 17.08 16.08 8.81
N LEU A 96 17.47 16.83 9.83
CA LEU A 96 18.87 17.19 10.08
C LEU A 96 19.69 15.95 10.46
N LEU A 97 19.19 15.13 11.40
CA LEU A 97 19.81 13.86 11.80
C LEU A 97 19.99 12.90 10.61
N LYS A 98 18.97 12.82 9.79
CA LYS A 98 19.03 12.00 8.58
C LYS A 98 20.04 12.53 7.56
N GLN A 99 20.08 13.84 7.35
CA GLN A 99 21.02 14.46 6.40
C GLN A 99 22.47 14.29 6.88
N GLU A 100 22.70 14.40 8.18
CA GLU A 100 24.03 14.15 8.76
C GLU A 100 24.49 12.71 8.50
N LEU A 101 23.61 11.74 8.78
CA LEU A 101 23.91 10.33 8.50
C LEU A 101 24.26 10.11 7.01
N ILE A 102 23.48 10.70 6.09
CA ILE A 102 23.70 10.63 4.65
C ILE A 102 25.10 11.18 4.27
N GLU A 103 25.45 12.35 4.76
CA GLU A 103 26.74 12.98 4.42
C GLU A 103 27.93 12.14 4.90
N ARG A 104 27.81 11.44 6.00
CA ARG A 104 28.89 10.62 6.57
C ARG A 104 29.00 9.23 5.92
N CYS A 105 27.88 8.62 5.58
CA CYS A 105 27.89 7.25 5.05
C CYS A 105 27.86 7.15 3.51
N LYS A 106 27.80 8.28 2.78
CA LYS A 106 27.68 8.31 1.31
C LYS A 106 28.80 7.59 0.55
N ASN A 107 29.94 7.39 1.16
CA ASN A 107 31.05 6.65 0.56
C ASN A 107 30.84 5.12 0.64
N GLU A 108 30.12 4.65 1.69
CA GLU A 108 29.85 3.23 1.95
C GLU A 108 28.49 2.78 1.45
N TYR A 109 27.52 3.70 1.38
CA TYR A 109 26.16 3.41 0.95
C TYR A 109 25.77 4.24 -0.27
N LYS A 110 25.02 3.62 -1.17
CA LYS A 110 24.34 4.30 -2.25
C LYS A 110 22.92 4.64 -1.77
N ILE A 111 22.58 5.93 -1.72
CA ILE A 111 21.37 6.38 -1.05
C ILE A 111 20.30 6.74 -2.07
N TYR A 112 19.09 6.21 -1.85
CA TYR A 112 17.91 6.39 -2.68
C TYR A 112 16.71 6.79 -1.82
N LYS A 113 16.35 8.07 -1.80
CA LYS A 113 15.29 8.59 -0.92
C LYS A 113 15.58 8.23 0.56
N ASP A 114 14.86 7.24 1.10
CA ASP A 114 15.02 6.73 2.47
C ASP A 114 15.70 5.34 2.51
N LEU A 115 16.21 4.87 1.36
CA LEU A 115 16.87 3.58 1.23
C LEU A 115 18.38 3.75 1.16
N PHE A 116 19.08 3.07 2.05
CA PHE A 116 20.53 2.96 2.09
C PHE A 116 20.91 1.62 1.47
N CYS A 117 21.31 1.64 0.20
CA CYS A 117 21.69 0.43 -0.52
C CYS A 117 23.08 -0.02 -0.09
N LEU A 118 23.20 -1.30 0.24
CA LEU A 118 24.40 -1.93 0.75
C LEU A 118 25.40 -2.10 -0.38
N LYS A 119 26.53 -1.39 -0.33
CA LYS A 119 27.63 -1.56 -1.32
C LYS A 119 28.39 -2.87 -1.11
N THR A 120 28.37 -3.41 0.10
CA THR A 120 29.03 -4.67 0.46
C THR A 120 28.29 -5.90 -0.04
N GLU A 121 26.99 -5.79 -0.27
CA GLU A 121 26.20 -6.84 -0.90
C GLU A 121 26.13 -6.59 -2.40
N GLN A 122 26.56 -7.55 -3.18
CA GLN A 122 26.43 -7.46 -4.63
C GLN A 122 24.96 -7.40 -5.01
N SER A 123 24.63 -6.44 -5.87
CA SER A 123 23.33 -6.39 -6.52
C SER A 123 23.10 -7.70 -7.28
N ILE A 124 21.90 -8.25 -7.19
CA ILE A 124 21.58 -9.54 -7.81
C ILE A 124 20.91 -9.24 -9.16
N GLU A 125 21.54 -9.71 -10.22
CA GLU A 125 20.96 -9.63 -11.55
C GLU A 125 20.05 -10.82 -11.83
N MET A 126 18.81 -10.56 -12.22
CA MET A 126 17.80 -11.57 -12.53
C MET A 126 17.01 -11.17 -13.77
N ASN A 127 16.97 -12.04 -14.78
CA ASN A 127 16.26 -11.77 -16.03
C ASN A 127 16.53 -10.33 -16.53
N GLU A 128 15.49 -9.51 -16.58
CA GLU A 128 15.52 -8.13 -17.04
C GLU A 128 15.79 -7.09 -15.94
N ILE A 129 15.93 -7.49 -14.66
CA ILE A 129 16.06 -6.57 -13.53
C ILE A 129 17.36 -6.75 -12.74
N ILE A 130 17.67 -5.72 -11.97
CA ILE A 130 18.72 -5.71 -10.93
C ILE A 130 18.03 -5.48 -9.59
N VAL A 131 18.30 -6.36 -8.64
CA VAL A 131 17.78 -6.28 -7.27
C VAL A 131 18.88 -5.73 -6.36
N HIS A 132 18.64 -4.59 -5.73
CA HIS A 132 19.56 -3.96 -4.79
C HIS A 132 19.07 -4.15 -3.36
N PRO A 133 19.79 -4.89 -2.50
CA PRO A 133 19.49 -4.92 -1.07
C PRO A 133 19.68 -3.55 -0.44
N ALA A 134 18.78 -3.15 0.46
CA ALA A 134 18.79 -1.84 1.09
C ALA A 134 18.21 -1.87 2.50
N ILE A 135 18.62 -0.91 3.32
CA ILE A 135 17.98 -0.59 4.59
C ILE A 135 17.15 0.68 4.42
N TYR A 136 15.86 0.56 4.70
CA TYR A 136 15.02 1.73 4.95
C TYR A 136 15.31 2.27 6.33
N LEU A 137 15.38 3.60 6.48
CA LEU A 137 15.62 4.25 7.76
C LEU A 137 14.79 5.52 7.90
N SER A 138 14.19 5.70 9.08
CA SER A 138 13.45 6.92 9.43
C SER A 138 13.79 7.36 10.84
N PHE A 139 13.94 8.67 11.06
CA PHE A 139 14.01 9.27 12.38
C PHE A 139 12.61 9.77 12.77
N THR A 140 12.29 9.66 14.06
CA THR A 140 11.06 10.21 14.65
C THR A 140 11.41 10.80 16.01
N VAL A 141 11.04 12.06 16.22
CA VAL A 141 11.19 12.74 17.51
C VAL A 141 9.82 12.81 18.18
N GLU A 142 9.69 12.19 19.35
CA GLU A 142 8.46 12.20 20.14
C GLU A 142 8.31 13.53 20.93
N GLU A 143 7.11 13.83 21.40
CA GLU A 143 6.83 15.04 22.20
C GLU A 143 7.57 15.06 23.54
N ASN A 144 7.88 13.90 24.10
CA ASN A 144 8.72 13.75 25.29
C ASN A 144 10.24 13.90 25.02
N GLY A 145 10.61 14.17 23.77
CA GLY A 145 11.99 14.34 23.31
C GLY A 145 12.72 13.05 22.98
N ASN A 146 12.13 11.88 23.10
CA ASN A 146 12.77 10.64 22.67
C ASN A 146 12.99 10.64 21.15
N ILE A 147 14.16 10.15 20.74
CA ILE A 147 14.51 10.01 19.33
C ILE A 147 14.47 8.52 18.98
N LEU A 148 13.53 8.17 18.14
CA LEU A 148 13.32 6.81 17.64
C LEU A 148 13.85 6.69 16.22
N ILE A 149 14.52 5.58 15.92
CA ILE A 149 14.96 5.22 14.58
C ILE A 149 14.26 3.96 14.17
N GLY A 150 13.41 4.09 13.17
CA GLY A 150 12.75 2.94 12.56
C GLY A 150 13.49 2.46 11.34
N PHE A 151 13.59 1.14 11.18
CA PHE A 151 14.34 0.53 10.11
C PHE A 151 13.68 -0.74 9.56
N GLU A 152 13.95 -1.05 8.28
CA GLU A 152 13.42 -2.23 7.60
C GLU A 152 14.40 -2.68 6.51
N TYR A 153 14.58 -3.99 6.37
CA TYR A 153 15.31 -4.56 5.24
C TYR A 153 14.42 -4.59 4.01
N GLN A 154 14.81 -3.89 2.99
CA GLN A 154 14.07 -3.73 1.73
C GLN A 154 14.93 -4.05 0.53
N HIS A 155 14.31 -4.05 -0.63
CA HIS A 155 14.98 -4.21 -1.90
C HIS A 155 14.47 -3.14 -2.86
N ARG A 156 15.36 -2.71 -3.73
CA ARG A 156 15.06 -1.83 -4.83
C ARG A 156 15.26 -2.57 -6.12
N PHE A 157 14.42 -2.28 -7.11
CA PHE A 157 14.46 -2.89 -8.42
C PHE A 157 14.74 -1.84 -9.49
N GLU A 158 15.65 -2.19 -10.42
CA GLU A 158 15.95 -1.41 -11.61
C GLU A 158 15.94 -2.35 -12.81
N TYR A 159 15.51 -1.86 -13.99
CA TYR A 159 15.71 -2.62 -15.21
C TYR A 159 17.19 -2.64 -15.59
N LYS A 160 17.69 -3.76 -16.14
CA LYS A 160 19.09 -3.91 -16.60
C LYS A 160 19.40 -3.01 -17.79
N LYS A 161 18.46 -2.95 -18.73
CA LYS A 161 18.57 -2.11 -19.91
C LYS A 161 18.55 -0.64 -19.53
N THR A 162 19.42 0.15 -20.14
CA THR A 162 19.39 1.60 -20.00
C THR A 162 18.16 2.17 -20.69
N LEU A 163 17.82 3.42 -20.39
CA LEU A 163 16.73 4.11 -21.08
C LEU A 163 17.02 4.21 -22.59
N GLU A 164 18.29 4.36 -22.99
CA GLU A 164 18.70 4.34 -24.40
C GLU A 164 18.37 3.01 -25.08
N ASP A 165 18.70 1.87 -24.43
CA ASP A 165 18.39 0.55 -24.96
C ASP A 165 16.88 0.35 -25.10
N LEU A 166 16.11 0.74 -24.09
CA LEU A 166 14.66 0.64 -24.10
C LEU A 166 14.00 1.52 -25.17
N LEU A 167 14.55 2.73 -25.41
CA LEU A 167 14.11 3.61 -26.49
C LEU A 167 14.38 2.99 -27.87
N ARG A 168 15.59 2.44 -28.06
CA ARG A 168 15.97 1.75 -29.30
C ARG A 168 15.05 0.55 -29.58
N ASP A 169 14.69 -0.21 -28.54
CA ASP A 169 13.83 -1.38 -28.63
C ASP A 169 12.34 -1.01 -28.71
N ARG A 170 11.99 0.27 -28.68
CA ARG A 170 10.59 0.78 -28.65
C ARG A 170 9.77 0.14 -27.53
N SER A 171 10.36 0.00 -26.36
CA SER A 171 9.75 -0.70 -25.24
C SER A 171 8.47 -0.01 -24.74
N PRO A 172 7.36 -0.75 -24.50
CA PRO A 172 6.13 -0.21 -23.96
C PRO A 172 6.27 0.25 -22.50
N LEU A 173 7.39 -0.05 -21.84
CA LEU A 173 7.70 0.40 -20.49
C LEU A 173 7.96 1.90 -20.41
N ILE A 174 8.35 2.54 -21.54
CA ILE A 174 8.64 3.97 -21.59
C ILE A 174 7.33 4.73 -21.79
N LYS A 175 6.93 5.44 -20.74
CA LYS A 175 5.77 6.32 -20.75
C LYS A 175 6.12 7.59 -20.01
N GLU A 176 5.50 8.73 -20.36
CA GLU A 176 5.60 9.93 -19.56
C GLU A 176 5.23 9.62 -18.10
N GLY A 177 5.99 10.15 -17.17
CA GLY A 177 5.75 9.97 -15.74
C GLY A 177 6.49 8.77 -15.11
N VAL A 178 7.17 7.90 -15.88
CA VAL A 178 7.96 6.80 -15.30
C VAL A 178 9.19 7.33 -14.56
N GLU A 179 9.48 6.73 -13.39
CA GLU A 179 10.65 7.08 -12.59
C GLU A 179 11.91 6.46 -13.22
N VAL A 180 12.92 7.30 -13.43
CA VAL A 180 14.25 6.92 -13.90
C VAL A 180 15.31 7.34 -12.90
N VAL A 181 16.42 6.62 -12.87
CA VAL A 181 17.54 6.88 -11.96
C VAL A 181 18.85 6.93 -12.71
N ASP A 182 19.70 7.88 -12.33
CA ASP A 182 21.11 7.87 -12.72
C ASP A 182 21.88 6.90 -11.81
N SER A 183 22.16 5.71 -12.33
CA SER A 183 22.85 4.64 -11.60
C SER A 183 24.38 4.82 -11.62
N TYR A 184 24.93 5.72 -12.43
CA TYR A 184 26.36 5.91 -12.59
C TYR A 184 26.97 6.92 -11.62
N ASN A 185 26.17 7.81 -11.04
CA ASN A 185 26.63 8.77 -10.06
C ASN A 185 26.79 8.15 -8.66
N LYS A 186 27.77 8.65 -7.88
CA LYS A 186 27.91 8.29 -6.45
C LYS A 186 26.67 8.63 -5.65
N LYS A 187 25.99 9.74 -5.96
CA LYS A 187 24.65 10.08 -5.51
C LYS A 187 23.66 9.66 -6.57
N SER A 188 22.70 8.83 -6.21
CA SER A 188 21.64 8.44 -7.14
C SER A 188 20.63 9.56 -7.25
N TYR A 189 20.55 10.14 -8.43
CA TYR A 189 19.55 11.14 -8.74
C TYR A 189 18.34 10.47 -9.37
N TYR A 190 17.15 10.85 -8.89
CA TYR A 190 15.88 10.40 -9.43
C TYR A 190 15.24 11.47 -10.24
N TYR A 191 14.63 11.06 -11.29
CA TYR A 191 13.94 11.90 -12.22
C TYR A 191 12.67 11.22 -12.68
N THR A 192 11.76 12.01 -13.22
CA THR A 192 10.60 11.51 -13.94
C THR A 192 10.86 11.72 -15.42
N PHE A 193 10.77 10.68 -16.24
CA PHE A 193 10.87 10.80 -17.69
C PHE A 193 9.71 11.62 -18.23
N VAL A 194 10.00 12.59 -19.09
CA VAL A 194 9.00 13.44 -19.74
C VAL A 194 8.82 13.01 -21.19
N GLU A 195 9.86 13.16 -22.00
CA GLU A 195 9.82 12.88 -23.45
C GLU A 195 11.21 12.69 -24.04
N VAL A 196 11.30 12.26 -25.27
CA VAL A 196 12.51 12.35 -26.07
C VAL A 196 12.62 13.79 -26.60
N ALA A 197 13.75 14.44 -26.34
CA ALA A 197 13.97 15.81 -26.77
C ALA A 197 13.94 15.95 -28.31
N PRO A 198 13.45 17.06 -28.84
CA PRO A 198 13.43 17.31 -30.28
C PRO A 198 14.78 17.70 -30.86
N TYR A 199 15.85 17.65 -30.07
CA TYR A 199 17.21 17.97 -30.42
C TYR A 199 18.19 16.91 -29.91
N THR A 200 19.41 16.91 -30.47
CA THR A 200 20.46 15.93 -30.17
C THR A 200 21.53 16.48 -29.22
N ALA A 201 22.45 15.61 -28.74
CA ALA A 201 23.47 15.96 -27.77
C ALA A 201 24.42 17.08 -28.20
N GLY A 202 24.68 17.23 -29.52
CA GLY A 202 25.52 18.29 -30.07
C GLY A 202 24.78 19.60 -30.38
N GLU A 203 23.45 19.60 -30.31
CA GLU A 203 22.66 20.79 -30.61
C GLU A 203 22.42 21.60 -29.33
N LYS A 204 22.14 22.91 -29.51
CA LYS A 204 21.91 23.83 -28.39
C LYS A 204 20.62 23.48 -27.68
N SER A 205 20.71 23.18 -26.40
CA SER A 205 19.54 22.94 -25.54
C SER A 205 18.93 24.26 -25.09
N PRO A 206 17.58 24.41 -25.15
CA PRO A 206 16.89 25.59 -24.64
C PRO A 206 17.05 25.73 -23.10
N TYR A 207 17.26 24.64 -22.40
CA TYR A 207 17.41 24.64 -20.94
C TYR A 207 18.82 24.94 -20.46
N LEU A 208 19.87 24.57 -21.23
CA LEU A 208 21.27 24.76 -20.86
C LEU A 208 21.92 25.95 -21.53
N GLN A 209 21.29 26.54 -22.57
CA GLN A 209 21.83 27.58 -23.43
C GLN A 209 23.12 27.17 -24.18
N GLN A 210 23.50 25.91 -24.12
CA GLN A 210 24.62 25.28 -24.79
C GLN A 210 24.26 23.81 -25.13
N SER A 211 25.12 23.10 -25.86
CA SER A 211 24.89 21.68 -26.10
C SER A 211 25.08 20.85 -24.83
N VAL A 212 24.48 19.66 -24.80
CA VAL A 212 24.64 18.74 -23.64
C VAL A 212 26.10 18.26 -23.54
N ILE A 213 26.77 18.10 -24.66
CA ILE A 213 28.19 17.75 -24.72
C ILE A 213 29.03 18.87 -24.08
N ASP A 214 28.85 20.12 -24.49
CA ASP A 214 29.60 21.27 -23.96
C ASP A 214 29.32 21.44 -22.46
N TYR A 215 28.10 21.21 -22.04
CA TYR A 215 27.73 21.27 -20.63
C TYR A 215 28.55 20.29 -19.78
N TYR A 216 28.65 19.01 -20.18
CA TYR A 216 29.44 18.03 -19.42
C TYR A 216 30.94 18.28 -19.51
N ILE A 217 31.42 18.82 -20.60
CA ILE A 217 32.84 19.27 -20.73
C ILE A 217 33.10 20.41 -19.73
N THR A 218 32.27 21.45 -19.72
CA THR A 218 32.36 22.59 -18.78
C THR A 218 32.30 22.18 -17.33
N LYS A 219 31.50 21.12 -16.99
CA LYS A 219 31.39 20.57 -15.65
C LYS A 219 32.51 19.60 -15.26
N ASN A 220 33.48 19.37 -16.17
CA ASN A 220 34.55 18.39 -15.99
C ASN A 220 34.05 16.95 -15.75
N GLU A 221 32.90 16.60 -16.35
CA GLU A 221 32.26 15.30 -16.26
C GLU A 221 32.31 14.52 -17.58
N THR A 222 33.41 14.63 -18.30
CA THR A 222 33.61 14.03 -19.62
C THR A 222 33.45 12.51 -19.65
N TRP A 223 33.60 11.84 -18.53
CA TRP A 223 33.37 10.40 -18.41
C TRP A 223 31.92 10.01 -18.75
N LYS A 224 30.94 10.93 -18.59
CA LYS A 224 29.55 10.74 -18.99
C LYS A 224 29.34 10.76 -20.50
N LEU A 225 30.29 11.27 -21.24
CA LEU A 225 30.23 11.38 -22.70
C LEU A 225 30.79 10.14 -23.42
N LYS A 226 31.15 9.08 -22.69
CA LYS A 226 31.64 7.85 -23.29
C LYS A 226 30.58 7.24 -24.23
N GLY A 227 30.91 7.16 -25.53
CA GLY A 227 29.99 6.66 -26.57
C GLY A 227 28.97 7.69 -27.08
N VAL A 228 29.02 8.94 -26.60
CA VAL A 228 28.13 10.02 -27.03
C VAL A 228 28.67 10.72 -28.26
N HIS A 229 27.82 10.94 -29.26
CA HIS A 229 28.11 11.67 -30.50
C HIS A 229 27.17 12.86 -30.65
N ASN A 230 27.49 13.79 -31.55
CA ASN A 230 26.65 14.97 -31.78
C ASN A 230 25.17 14.61 -32.09
N LYS A 231 24.92 13.48 -32.75
CA LYS A 231 23.57 12.99 -33.09
C LYS A 231 22.94 12.07 -32.04
N THR A 232 23.57 11.88 -30.86
CA THR A 232 22.98 11.06 -29.79
C THR A 232 21.66 11.68 -29.33
N PRO A 233 20.57 10.89 -29.25
CA PRO A 233 19.29 11.38 -28.74
C PRO A 233 19.41 11.85 -27.29
N ILE A 234 18.64 12.86 -26.92
CA ILE A 234 18.53 13.40 -25.56
C ILE A 234 17.11 13.14 -25.06
N VAL A 235 16.96 13.02 -23.76
CA VAL A 235 15.66 12.94 -23.11
C VAL A 235 15.45 14.12 -22.16
N HIS A 236 14.22 14.56 -22.02
CA HIS A 236 13.84 15.48 -20.98
C HIS A 236 13.44 14.69 -19.73
N VAL A 237 13.97 15.11 -18.61
CA VAL A 237 13.64 14.55 -17.30
C VAL A 237 13.22 15.68 -16.37
N ARG A 238 12.29 15.37 -15.46
CA ARG A 238 11.80 16.30 -14.44
C ARG A 238 12.40 15.94 -13.09
N SER A 239 12.98 16.92 -12.41
CA SER A 239 13.49 16.76 -11.04
C SER A 239 12.33 16.66 -10.04
N GLN A 240 12.64 16.29 -8.80
CA GLN A 240 11.66 16.30 -7.71
C GLN A 240 11.10 17.71 -7.39
N ASN A 241 11.83 18.75 -7.76
CA ASN A 241 11.40 20.16 -7.59
C ASN A 241 10.51 20.66 -8.75
N GLY A 242 10.28 19.81 -9.77
CA GLY A 242 9.49 20.17 -10.95
C GLY A 242 10.29 20.71 -12.14
N ASP A 243 11.59 20.99 -11.98
CA ASP A 243 12.44 21.51 -13.04
C ASP A 243 12.67 20.47 -14.13
N ILE A 244 12.54 20.87 -15.39
CA ILE A 244 12.81 20.02 -16.55
C ILE A 244 14.18 20.37 -17.12
N PHE A 245 14.97 19.35 -17.45
CA PHE A 245 16.28 19.52 -18.06
C PHE A 245 16.66 18.33 -18.93
N PRO A 246 17.60 18.52 -19.88
CA PRO A 246 18.04 17.46 -20.76
C PRO A 246 18.99 16.49 -20.05
N TYR A 247 18.88 15.21 -20.42
CA TYR A 247 19.72 14.15 -19.88
C TYR A 247 20.13 13.12 -20.94
N LEU A 248 21.27 12.47 -20.73
CA LEU A 248 21.78 11.41 -21.60
C LEU A 248 21.09 10.09 -21.25
N PRO A 249 20.34 9.45 -22.15
CA PRO A 249 19.52 8.28 -21.83
C PRO A 249 20.32 7.03 -21.43
N HIS A 250 21.57 6.88 -21.90
CA HIS A 250 22.44 5.77 -21.50
C HIS A 250 22.85 5.79 -20.02
N LEU A 251 22.75 6.95 -19.36
CA LEU A 251 23.02 7.10 -17.93
C LEU A 251 21.82 6.74 -17.06
N LEU A 252 20.65 6.59 -17.66
CA LEU A 252 19.39 6.38 -16.94
C LEU A 252 18.94 4.92 -17.04
N ARG A 253 18.34 4.44 -15.94
CA ARG A 253 17.60 3.18 -15.89
C ARG A 253 16.23 3.40 -15.33
N LEU A 254 15.23 2.64 -15.80
CA LEU A 254 13.91 2.66 -15.21
C LEU A 254 13.96 1.95 -13.85
N THR A 255 13.26 2.52 -12.88
CA THR A 255 12.94 1.81 -11.63
C THR A 255 11.63 1.07 -11.80
N CYS A 256 11.42 0.00 -11.04
CA CYS A 256 10.15 -0.70 -11.00
C CYS A 256 9.76 -1.06 -9.57
N SER A 257 8.47 -1.21 -9.34
CA SER A 257 7.94 -1.80 -8.12
C SER A 257 7.81 -3.32 -8.27
N TYR A 258 7.65 -4.02 -7.14
CA TYR A 258 7.43 -5.48 -7.18
C TYR A 258 6.20 -5.86 -7.99
N GLU A 259 5.13 -5.05 -7.90
CA GLU A 259 3.85 -5.26 -8.57
C GLU A 259 3.92 -5.10 -10.10
N GLN A 260 4.96 -4.45 -10.59
CA GLN A 260 5.21 -4.26 -12.03
C GLN A 260 6.05 -5.38 -12.65
N LEU A 261 6.57 -6.30 -11.82
CA LEU A 261 7.38 -7.43 -12.31
C LEU A 261 6.50 -8.46 -13.03
N MET A 262 7.03 -9.05 -14.08
CA MET A 262 6.39 -10.20 -14.71
C MET A 262 6.25 -11.37 -13.71
N PRO A 263 5.18 -12.17 -13.77
CA PRO A 263 4.92 -13.24 -12.79
C PRO A 263 6.11 -14.19 -12.58
N SER A 264 6.80 -14.59 -13.65
CA SER A 264 7.99 -15.45 -13.59
C SER A 264 9.17 -14.79 -12.87
N THR A 265 9.42 -13.52 -13.13
CA THR A 265 10.46 -12.72 -12.46
C THR A 265 10.08 -12.48 -10.99
N ALA A 266 8.82 -12.14 -10.71
CA ALA A 266 8.31 -11.96 -9.36
C ALA A 266 8.46 -13.23 -8.51
N GLN A 267 8.23 -14.42 -9.08
CA GLN A 267 8.42 -15.70 -8.39
C GLN A 267 9.89 -15.93 -8.00
N GLN A 268 10.83 -15.63 -8.89
CA GLN A 268 12.27 -15.75 -8.61
C GLN A 268 12.71 -14.72 -7.56
N VAL A 269 12.28 -13.47 -7.69
CA VAL A 269 12.55 -12.38 -6.74
C VAL A 269 12.03 -12.73 -5.34
N ASN A 270 10.86 -13.35 -5.24
CA ASN A 270 10.28 -13.75 -3.95
C ASN A 270 11.22 -14.62 -3.11
N ARG A 271 12.00 -15.51 -3.74
CA ARG A 271 12.96 -16.36 -3.03
C ARG A 271 14.09 -15.57 -2.37
N ILE A 272 14.38 -14.37 -2.87
CA ILE A 272 15.45 -13.51 -2.36
C ILE A 272 14.90 -12.52 -1.32
N ILE A 273 13.74 -11.91 -1.58
CA ILE A 273 13.21 -10.82 -0.74
C ILE A 273 12.41 -11.32 0.46
N LYS A 274 11.82 -12.54 0.37
CA LYS A 274 11.00 -13.12 1.43
C LYS A 274 11.88 -13.95 2.38
N LEU A 275 12.68 -13.25 3.16
CA LEU A 275 13.53 -13.88 4.17
C LEU A 275 12.70 -14.28 5.41
N PRO A 276 12.88 -15.51 5.95
CA PRO A 276 12.26 -15.92 7.21
C PRO A 276 12.85 -15.14 8.40
N PRO A 277 12.16 -15.09 9.55
CA PRO A 277 12.60 -14.33 10.72
C PRO A 277 14.04 -14.63 11.16
N ASN A 278 14.46 -15.92 11.13
CA ASN A 278 15.79 -16.35 11.54
C ASN A 278 16.94 -15.84 10.64
N GLU A 279 16.65 -15.51 9.40
CA GLU A 279 17.61 -14.91 8.48
C GLU A 279 17.51 -13.39 8.48
N LYS A 280 16.28 -12.86 8.46
CA LYS A 280 16.02 -11.42 8.30
C LYS A 280 16.45 -10.62 9.50
N MET A 281 16.10 -11.05 10.73
CA MET A 281 16.35 -10.26 11.93
C MET A 281 17.84 -10.10 12.27
N PRO A 282 18.67 -11.18 12.28
CA PRO A 282 20.10 -11.04 12.50
C PRO A 282 20.78 -10.12 11.49
N LYS A 283 20.47 -10.31 10.20
CA LYS A 283 21.03 -9.51 9.10
C LYS A 283 20.66 -8.03 9.26
N LEU A 284 19.39 -7.77 9.56
CA LEU A 284 18.88 -6.41 9.74
C LEU A 284 19.55 -5.71 10.92
N TYR A 285 19.68 -6.37 12.06
CA TYR A 285 20.34 -5.78 13.23
C TYR A 285 21.84 -5.55 13.01
N GLN A 286 22.52 -6.46 12.36
CA GLN A 286 23.92 -6.28 12.00
C GLN A 286 24.11 -5.01 11.14
N GLU A 287 23.31 -4.86 10.10
CA GLU A 287 23.43 -3.75 9.16
C GLU A 287 22.97 -2.42 9.75
N ILE A 288 21.91 -2.40 10.56
CA ILE A 288 21.47 -1.14 11.17
C ILE A 288 22.51 -0.60 12.17
N PHE A 289 23.09 -1.45 13.03
CA PHE A 289 24.13 -1.01 13.94
C PHE A 289 25.41 -0.59 13.23
N ARG A 290 25.74 -1.21 12.10
CA ARG A 290 26.83 -0.76 11.23
C ARG A 290 26.54 0.63 10.64
N LEU A 291 25.31 0.86 10.15
CA LEU A 291 24.90 2.15 9.60
C LEU A 291 24.88 3.25 10.66
N LEU A 292 24.38 2.96 11.86
CA LEU A 292 24.29 3.91 12.96
C LEU A 292 25.65 4.32 13.53
N GLN A 293 26.74 3.59 13.27
CA GLN A 293 28.10 4.01 13.64
C GLN A 293 28.54 5.32 12.96
N TYR A 294 27.91 5.67 11.83
CA TYR A 294 28.17 6.95 11.14
C TYR A 294 27.44 8.13 11.77
N GLN A 295 26.53 7.89 12.76
CA GLN A 295 25.82 8.95 13.47
C GLN A 295 26.64 9.43 14.67
N ASN A 296 27.01 10.73 14.67
CA ASN A 296 27.87 11.29 15.74
C ASN A 296 27.07 11.97 16.85
N MET A 297 25.85 12.40 16.55
CA MET A 297 25.02 13.14 17.51
C MET A 297 24.21 12.22 18.42
N LEU A 298 24.13 10.94 18.06
CA LEU A 298 23.32 9.96 18.78
C LEU A 298 24.15 8.70 19.05
N THR A 299 23.93 8.11 20.22
CA THR A 299 24.50 6.83 20.59
C THR A 299 23.42 5.78 20.83
N PHE A 300 23.77 4.52 20.59
CA PHE A 300 22.82 3.41 20.63
C PHE A 300 23.41 2.20 21.34
N ARG A 301 22.61 1.53 22.16
CA ARG A 301 22.96 0.23 22.76
C ARG A 301 22.18 -0.89 22.05
N LYS A 302 22.74 -2.10 22.06
CA LYS A 302 22.07 -3.26 21.46
C LYS A 302 20.72 -3.57 22.11
N GLU A 303 20.55 -3.26 23.37
CA GLU A 303 19.33 -3.45 24.14
C GLU A 303 18.21 -2.47 23.75
N ASN A 304 18.57 -1.35 23.13
CA ASN A 304 17.64 -0.27 22.74
C ASN A 304 16.65 -0.69 21.62
N VAL A 305 16.78 -1.90 21.09
CA VAL A 305 15.84 -2.49 20.11
C VAL A 305 14.81 -3.44 20.73
N ARG A 306 14.89 -3.72 22.04
CA ARG A 306 13.89 -4.53 22.73
C ARG A 306 12.63 -3.70 22.98
N ALA A 307 11.47 -4.27 22.67
CA ALA A 307 10.20 -3.57 22.81
C ALA A 307 9.94 -3.05 24.23
N ALA A 308 10.40 -3.78 25.27
CA ALA A 308 10.30 -3.33 26.65
C ALA A 308 11.10 -2.04 26.93
N ASN A 309 12.28 -1.86 26.30
CA ASN A 309 13.11 -0.66 26.46
C ASN A 309 12.57 0.54 25.66
N LEU A 310 11.59 0.30 24.78
CA LEU A 310 10.88 1.31 24.02
C LEU A 310 9.54 1.72 24.67
N ASN A 311 9.31 1.25 25.91
CA ASN A 311 8.09 1.51 26.69
C ASN A 311 6.79 1.03 26.01
N TYR A 312 6.86 -0.07 25.25
CA TYR A 312 5.66 -0.71 24.72
C TYR A 312 5.01 -1.61 25.77
N ASP A 313 3.70 -1.50 25.89
CA ASP A 313 2.85 -2.50 26.52
C ASP A 313 2.69 -3.68 25.54
N ILE A 314 3.11 -4.86 25.98
CA ILE A 314 3.20 -6.06 25.14
C ILE A 314 2.10 -7.03 25.54
N PHE A 315 1.24 -7.38 24.60
CA PHE A 315 0.19 -8.38 24.81
C PHE A 315 -0.08 -9.19 23.55
N ASN A 316 -0.79 -10.29 23.71
CA ASN A 316 -1.16 -11.15 22.60
C ASN A 316 -2.67 -11.33 22.54
N LEU A 317 -3.25 -11.20 21.35
CA LEU A 317 -4.66 -11.41 21.07
C LEU A 317 -4.86 -12.82 20.53
N SER A 318 -5.84 -13.52 21.06
CA SER A 318 -6.26 -14.83 20.54
C SER A 318 -7.08 -14.66 19.25
N PRO A 319 -6.99 -15.60 18.29
CA PRO A 319 -7.89 -15.62 17.15
C PRO A 319 -9.35 -15.63 17.60
N PRO A 320 -10.24 -14.81 16.99
CA PRO A 320 -11.64 -14.75 17.39
C PRO A 320 -12.41 -16.03 17.07
N LEU A 321 -13.44 -16.31 17.84
CA LEU A 321 -14.44 -17.30 17.51
C LEU A 321 -15.33 -16.77 16.38
N MET A 322 -15.44 -17.56 15.32
CA MET A 322 -16.36 -17.33 14.22
C MET A 322 -17.50 -18.35 14.28
N GLU A 323 -18.71 -17.91 13.98
CA GLU A 323 -19.90 -18.76 13.94
C GLU A 323 -20.27 -19.07 12.49
N PHE A 324 -20.52 -20.35 12.26
CA PHE A 324 -20.91 -20.95 10.99
C PHE A 324 -22.31 -21.53 11.07
N GLY A 325 -22.74 -22.27 10.08
CA GLY A 325 -24.02 -22.95 10.10
C GLY A 325 -24.22 -23.81 11.36
N ARG A 326 -25.47 -24.08 11.71
CA ARG A 326 -25.84 -24.91 12.86
C ARG A 326 -25.26 -24.42 14.20
N ASN A 327 -25.00 -23.12 14.35
CA ASN A 327 -24.37 -22.49 15.52
C ASN A 327 -22.98 -23.07 15.89
N TYR A 328 -22.28 -23.60 14.90
CA TYR A 328 -20.94 -24.15 15.12
C TYR A 328 -19.89 -23.05 15.22
N LYS A 329 -19.13 -23.03 16.30
CA LYS A 329 -18.14 -21.98 16.59
C LYS A 329 -16.72 -22.53 16.56
N THR A 330 -15.84 -21.86 15.83
CA THR A 330 -14.42 -22.22 15.72
C THR A 330 -13.60 -21.00 15.33
N THR A 331 -12.27 -21.06 15.61
CA THR A 331 -11.30 -20.06 15.16
C THR A 331 -10.74 -20.33 13.76
N LYS A 332 -11.14 -21.45 13.13
CA LYS A 332 -10.60 -21.90 11.82
C LYS A 332 -11.70 -21.97 10.78
N VAL A 333 -11.58 -21.17 9.73
CA VAL A 333 -12.54 -21.12 8.62
C VAL A 333 -12.71 -22.49 7.94
N SER A 334 -11.61 -23.22 7.71
CA SER A 334 -11.68 -24.57 7.10
C SER A 334 -12.51 -25.57 7.89
N ASP A 335 -12.38 -25.52 9.23
CA ASP A 335 -13.09 -26.44 10.11
C ASP A 335 -14.58 -26.07 10.16
N GLY A 336 -14.88 -24.76 10.26
CA GLY A 336 -16.25 -24.25 10.28
C GLY A 336 -17.03 -24.62 9.02
N LEU A 337 -16.49 -24.29 7.86
CA LEU A 337 -17.12 -24.62 6.58
C LEU A 337 -17.25 -26.14 6.38
N GLY A 338 -16.20 -26.91 6.73
CA GLY A 338 -16.20 -28.36 6.55
C GLY A 338 -17.20 -29.09 7.45
N GLN A 339 -17.42 -28.62 8.70
CA GLN A 339 -18.28 -29.28 9.68
C GLN A 339 -19.73 -28.79 9.64
N ALA A 340 -19.93 -27.51 9.38
CA ALA A 340 -21.24 -26.87 9.57
C ALA A 340 -21.79 -26.14 8.32
N GLY A 341 -20.98 -25.87 7.34
CA GLY A 341 -21.35 -25.08 6.19
C GLY A 341 -21.42 -23.58 6.50
N VAL A 342 -22.06 -22.82 5.63
CA VAL A 342 -22.19 -21.35 5.78
C VAL A 342 -23.17 -20.94 6.86
N TYR A 343 -22.94 -19.77 7.45
CA TYR A 343 -23.81 -19.20 8.50
C TYR A 343 -25.23 -18.93 8.01
N GLU A 344 -25.39 -18.29 6.84
CA GLU A 344 -26.69 -18.02 6.23
C GLU A 344 -26.87 -18.84 4.93
N PRO A 345 -27.47 -20.05 5.00
CA PRO A 345 -27.78 -20.82 3.81
C PRO A 345 -28.74 -20.07 2.89
N LYS A 346 -28.39 -20.02 1.60
CA LYS A 346 -29.19 -19.33 0.58
C LYS A 346 -29.27 -20.14 -0.72
N SER A 347 -30.27 -19.80 -1.54
CA SER A 347 -30.31 -20.21 -2.94
C SER A 347 -29.91 -19.02 -3.81
N ILE A 348 -28.91 -19.18 -4.66
CA ILE A 348 -28.39 -18.12 -5.53
C ILE A 348 -28.40 -18.56 -6.98
N THR A 349 -28.59 -17.61 -7.89
CA THR A 349 -28.54 -17.87 -9.32
C THR A 349 -27.14 -17.59 -9.84
N VAL A 350 -26.62 -18.50 -10.70
CA VAL A 350 -25.33 -18.34 -11.37
C VAL A 350 -25.47 -18.60 -12.86
N SER A 351 -24.64 -17.93 -13.64
CA SER A 351 -24.48 -18.18 -15.07
C SER A 351 -23.02 -18.50 -15.36
N TYR A 352 -22.74 -19.26 -16.40
CA TYR A 352 -21.38 -19.58 -16.83
C TYR A 352 -21.06 -18.87 -18.14
N PHE A 353 -19.91 -18.24 -18.22
CA PHE A 353 -19.34 -17.63 -19.41
C PHE A 353 -17.94 -18.21 -19.64
N VAL A 354 -17.84 -19.13 -20.58
CA VAL A 354 -16.65 -19.95 -20.81
C VAL A 354 -15.92 -19.52 -22.07
N ASP A 355 -14.60 -19.39 -21.95
CA ASP A 355 -13.70 -19.13 -23.06
C ASP A 355 -13.84 -20.21 -24.14
N PRO A 356 -14.21 -19.83 -25.38
CA PRO A 356 -14.35 -20.77 -26.48
C PRO A 356 -13.13 -21.63 -26.74
N GLU A 357 -11.93 -21.11 -26.52
CA GLU A 357 -10.66 -21.84 -26.68
C GLU A 357 -10.60 -23.10 -25.81
N LEU A 358 -11.13 -23.04 -24.59
CA LEU A 358 -11.24 -24.20 -23.71
C LEU A 358 -12.27 -25.24 -24.20
N ASN A 359 -13.22 -24.82 -25.01
CA ASN A 359 -14.34 -25.63 -25.46
C ASN A 359 -14.04 -26.47 -26.72
N TYR A 360 -13.00 -26.09 -27.46
CA TYR A 360 -12.59 -26.81 -28.67
C TYR A 360 -11.83 -28.12 -28.36
N ASP A 361 -11.24 -28.22 -27.17
CA ASP A 361 -10.64 -29.46 -26.69
C ASP A 361 -11.71 -30.27 -25.92
N PRO A 362 -12.17 -31.45 -26.45
CA PRO A 362 -13.18 -32.25 -25.76
C PRO A 362 -12.79 -32.64 -24.33
N ARG A 363 -11.48 -32.84 -24.06
CA ARG A 363 -11.00 -33.19 -22.74
C ARG A 363 -11.16 -32.03 -21.77
N LYS A 364 -10.79 -30.82 -22.19
CA LYS A 364 -10.98 -29.62 -21.38
C LYS A 364 -12.45 -29.32 -21.11
N LYS A 365 -13.29 -29.53 -22.09
CA LYS A 365 -14.75 -29.39 -21.96
C LYS A 365 -15.30 -30.34 -20.88
N ASP A 366 -14.90 -31.61 -20.89
CA ASP A 366 -15.33 -32.60 -19.91
C ASP A 366 -14.79 -32.23 -18.49
N GLU A 367 -13.55 -31.76 -18.41
CA GLU A 367 -12.97 -31.27 -17.14
C GLU A 367 -13.69 -30.03 -16.59
N ILE A 368 -14.12 -29.10 -17.43
CA ILE A 368 -14.93 -27.95 -17.03
C ILE A 368 -16.29 -28.37 -16.51
N LEU A 369 -16.96 -29.32 -17.23
CA LEU A 369 -18.24 -29.87 -16.79
C LEU A 369 -18.11 -30.59 -15.44
N ASP A 370 -17.05 -31.36 -15.25
CA ASP A 370 -16.75 -32.00 -13.96
C ASP A 370 -16.50 -30.99 -12.86
N PHE A 371 -15.71 -29.95 -13.15
CA PHE A 371 -15.44 -28.85 -12.23
C PHE A 371 -16.72 -28.12 -11.80
N THR A 372 -17.60 -27.76 -12.74
CA THR A 372 -18.86 -27.08 -12.42
C THR A 372 -19.79 -27.94 -11.57
N LYS A 373 -19.88 -29.25 -11.86
CA LYS A 373 -20.63 -30.22 -11.03
C LYS A 373 -20.06 -30.34 -9.63
N LYS A 374 -18.72 -30.37 -9.48
CA LYS A 374 -18.04 -30.41 -8.20
C LYS A 374 -18.29 -29.14 -7.40
N LEU A 375 -18.27 -27.96 -8.05
CA LEU A 375 -18.63 -26.71 -7.39
C LEU A 375 -20.07 -26.73 -6.88
N GLN A 376 -21.03 -27.19 -7.68
CA GLN A 376 -22.42 -27.31 -7.25
C GLN A 376 -22.58 -28.26 -6.06
N HIS A 377 -22.00 -29.44 -6.14
CA HIS A 377 -22.07 -30.42 -5.06
C HIS A 377 -21.38 -29.92 -3.76
N LEU A 378 -20.22 -29.27 -3.88
CA LEU A 378 -19.54 -28.67 -2.72
C LEU A 378 -20.37 -27.53 -2.13
N SER A 379 -20.96 -26.69 -2.96
CA SER A 379 -21.84 -25.60 -2.53
C SER A 379 -23.09 -26.10 -1.78
N GLU A 380 -23.71 -27.16 -2.28
CA GLU A 380 -24.85 -27.81 -1.60
C GLU A 380 -24.44 -28.37 -0.22
N LYS A 381 -23.28 -28.98 -0.11
CA LYS A 381 -22.72 -29.42 1.17
C LYS A 381 -22.51 -28.27 2.17
N LEU A 382 -22.16 -27.10 1.65
CA LEU A 382 -22.01 -25.88 2.45
C LEU A 382 -23.35 -25.20 2.79
N GLY A 383 -24.47 -25.71 2.27
CA GLY A 383 -25.81 -25.16 2.52
C GLY A 383 -26.25 -24.10 1.51
N VAL A 384 -25.50 -23.89 0.42
CA VAL A 384 -25.85 -22.92 -0.62
C VAL A 384 -26.20 -23.65 -1.91
N LYS A 385 -27.45 -23.47 -2.37
CA LYS A 385 -27.89 -24.04 -3.63
C LYS A 385 -27.55 -23.14 -4.80
N LEU A 386 -26.71 -23.60 -5.71
CA LEU A 386 -26.41 -22.91 -6.98
C LEU A 386 -27.47 -23.28 -8.04
N ASN A 387 -28.35 -22.36 -8.36
CA ASN A 387 -29.30 -22.50 -9.47
C ASN A 387 -28.64 -21.99 -10.75
N VAL A 388 -28.26 -22.90 -11.62
CA VAL A 388 -27.69 -22.51 -12.92
C VAL A 388 -28.80 -21.94 -13.81
N SER A 389 -28.58 -20.74 -14.32
CA SER A 389 -29.50 -20.10 -15.25
C SER A 389 -29.70 -20.96 -16.49
N LYS A 390 -30.97 -21.11 -16.93
CA LYS A 390 -31.32 -21.84 -18.13
C LYS A 390 -31.19 -21.00 -19.40
N ASN A 391 -30.80 -19.74 -19.30
CA ASN A 391 -30.63 -18.86 -20.43
C ASN A 391 -29.53 -19.38 -21.35
N ARG A 392 -29.83 -19.48 -22.63
CA ARG A 392 -29.00 -20.16 -23.64
C ARG A 392 -27.63 -19.55 -23.85
N VAL A 393 -27.44 -18.27 -23.48
CA VAL A 393 -26.16 -17.57 -23.67
C VAL A 393 -25.13 -17.95 -22.61
N SER A 394 -25.58 -18.45 -21.46
CA SER A 394 -24.65 -18.93 -20.40
C SER A 394 -23.87 -20.17 -20.84
N TYR A 395 -23.89 -20.54 -22.08
CA TYR A 395 -23.31 -21.80 -22.53
C TYR A 395 -22.36 -21.63 -23.71
N LEU A 396 -21.25 -22.19 -23.56
CA LEU A 396 -20.22 -22.80 -24.40
C LEU A 396 -20.39 -22.76 -25.95
N GLY A 397 -21.49 -22.27 -26.51
CA GLY A 397 -21.75 -22.38 -27.94
C GLY A 397 -21.93 -21.06 -28.67
N TYR A 398 -22.03 -19.93 -27.99
CA TYR A 398 -22.37 -18.64 -28.61
C TYR A 398 -21.23 -17.65 -28.72
N CYS A 399 -20.13 -17.85 -27.98
CA CYS A 399 -18.97 -16.99 -28.16
C CYS A 399 -18.19 -17.37 -29.40
N PRO A 400 -17.91 -16.43 -30.31
CA PRO A 400 -16.99 -16.66 -31.43
C PRO A 400 -15.62 -17.13 -30.93
N PHE A 401 -14.92 -17.93 -31.72
CA PHE A 401 -13.58 -18.47 -31.37
C PHE A 401 -12.61 -17.40 -30.82
N ASP A 402 -12.68 -16.18 -31.34
CA ASP A 402 -11.82 -15.07 -30.98
C ASP A 402 -12.47 -14.09 -30.02
N PHE A 403 -13.57 -14.44 -29.33
CA PHE A 403 -14.34 -13.51 -28.51
C PHE A 403 -13.47 -12.77 -27.48
N PHE A 404 -12.69 -13.50 -26.71
CA PHE A 404 -11.81 -12.89 -25.68
C PHE A 404 -10.63 -12.12 -26.28
N LYS A 405 -10.32 -12.31 -27.56
CA LYS A 405 -9.26 -11.67 -28.34
C LYS A 405 -9.78 -10.58 -29.27
N SER A 406 -11.10 -10.41 -29.36
CA SER A 406 -11.75 -9.46 -30.26
C SER A 406 -11.40 -8.01 -29.91
N GLU A 407 -11.05 -7.21 -30.91
CA GLU A 407 -10.90 -5.76 -30.74
C GLU A 407 -12.23 -5.06 -30.41
N ARG A 408 -13.36 -5.71 -30.72
CA ARG A 408 -14.73 -5.24 -30.46
C ARG A 408 -15.33 -5.86 -29.20
N LEU A 409 -14.51 -6.44 -28.33
CA LEU A 409 -14.96 -7.18 -27.15
C LEU A 409 -16.01 -6.41 -26.33
N SER A 410 -15.82 -5.12 -26.07
CA SER A 410 -16.80 -4.30 -25.33
C SER A 410 -18.16 -4.22 -26.00
N PHE A 411 -18.21 -4.14 -27.33
CA PHE A 411 -19.46 -4.11 -28.07
C PHE A 411 -20.18 -5.46 -28.01
N GLU A 412 -19.45 -6.53 -28.20
CA GLU A 412 -19.98 -7.90 -28.17
C GLU A 412 -20.49 -8.25 -26.76
N LEU A 413 -19.75 -7.90 -25.70
CA LEU A 413 -20.18 -8.07 -24.31
C LEU A 413 -21.48 -7.33 -24.00
N LYS A 414 -21.60 -6.08 -24.47
CA LYS A 414 -22.82 -5.29 -24.29
C LYS A 414 -24.05 -5.99 -24.91
N SER A 415 -23.89 -6.63 -26.08
CA SER A 415 -24.99 -7.28 -26.76
C SER A 415 -25.51 -8.55 -26.08
N ILE A 416 -24.70 -9.15 -25.18
CA ILE A 416 -25.05 -10.39 -24.50
C ILE A 416 -25.27 -10.21 -22.98
N ALA A 417 -24.99 -9.02 -22.42
CA ALA A 417 -25.09 -8.81 -21.00
C ALA A 417 -26.47 -9.14 -20.42
N ASP A 418 -27.54 -8.72 -21.12
CA ASP A 418 -28.93 -8.95 -20.69
C ASP A 418 -29.35 -10.43 -20.69
N ALA A 419 -28.52 -11.32 -21.25
CA ALA A 419 -28.80 -12.74 -21.28
C ALA A 419 -28.26 -13.51 -20.06
N PHE A 420 -27.55 -12.85 -19.17
CA PHE A 420 -27.00 -13.45 -17.95
C PHE A 420 -27.84 -13.11 -16.73
N ASP A 421 -28.06 -14.10 -15.88
CA ASP A 421 -28.77 -13.97 -14.63
C ASP A 421 -27.83 -14.26 -13.44
N GLY A 422 -27.96 -13.48 -12.36
CA GLY A 422 -27.23 -13.68 -11.12
C GLY A 422 -25.73 -13.39 -11.25
N THR A 423 -24.90 -14.16 -10.56
CA THR A 423 -23.45 -14.03 -10.62
C THR A 423 -22.89 -14.81 -11.81
N VAL A 424 -22.16 -14.14 -12.69
CA VAL A 424 -21.53 -14.75 -13.87
C VAL A 424 -20.16 -15.32 -13.52
N ILE A 425 -19.99 -16.63 -13.69
CA ILE A 425 -18.72 -17.33 -13.51
C ILE A 425 -18.01 -17.35 -14.86
N VAL A 426 -16.96 -16.55 -14.99
CA VAL A 426 -16.14 -16.42 -16.21
C VAL A 426 -14.98 -17.40 -16.11
N ILE A 427 -14.95 -18.40 -16.98
CA ILE A 427 -13.93 -19.46 -17.02
C ILE A 427 -13.07 -19.27 -18.27
N GLY A 428 -11.77 -19.12 -18.11
CA GLY A 428 -10.84 -18.93 -19.24
C GLY A 428 -9.41 -19.30 -18.92
N THR A 429 -8.56 -19.26 -19.95
CA THR A 429 -7.12 -19.34 -19.79
C THR A 429 -6.59 -18.08 -19.10
N GLU A 430 -5.44 -18.14 -18.43
CA GLU A 430 -4.83 -16.99 -17.78
C GLU A 430 -4.64 -15.81 -18.77
N GLU A 431 -4.09 -16.10 -19.96
CA GLU A 431 -3.86 -15.10 -21.00
C GLU A 431 -5.15 -14.41 -21.47
N ASN A 432 -6.20 -15.20 -21.73
CA ASN A 432 -7.46 -14.65 -22.24
C ASN A 432 -8.23 -13.90 -21.15
N ILE A 433 -8.19 -14.37 -19.90
CA ILE A 433 -8.77 -13.65 -18.75
C ILE A 433 -8.06 -12.32 -18.55
N ASP A 434 -6.74 -12.29 -18.51
CA ASP A 434 -5.98 -11.03 -18.32
C ASP A 434 -6.33 -10.00 -19.39
N ARG A 435 -6.46 -10.44 -20.64
CA ARG A 435 -6.84 -9.58 -21.78
C ARG A 435 -8.27 -9.05 -21.67
N ALA A 436 -9.21 -9.89 -21.28
CA ALA A 436 -10.64 -9.58 -21.29
C ALA A 436 -11.15 -9.00 -19.94
N TYR A 437 -10.41 -9.15 -18.85
CA TYR A 437 -10.85 -8.82 -17.49
C TYR A 437 -11.47 -7.43 -17.36
N MET A 438 -10.73 -6.40 -17.81
CA MET A 438 -11.19 -5.01 -17.70
C MET A 438 -12.44 -4.72 -18.52
N ALA A 439 -12.55 -5.32 -19.71
CA ALA A 439 -13.72 -5.17 -20.58
C ALA A 439 -14.95 -5.86 -19.97
N ILE A 440 -14.79 -7.09 -19.49
CA ILE A 440 -15.89 -7.84 -18.85
C ILE A 440 -16.36 -7.13 -17.59
N LYS A 441 -15.44 -6.69 -16.70
CA LYS A 441 -15.80 -5.95 -15.48
C LYS A 441 -16.51 -4.63 -15.79
N ARG A 442 -16.12 -3.93 -16.85
CA ARG A 442 -16.76 -2.67 -17.26
C ARG A 442 -18.15 -2.90 -17.84
N GLU A 443 -18.28 -3.80 -18.80
CA GLU A 443 -19.56 -4.01 -19.49
C GLU A 443 -20.58 -4.70 -18.58
N PHE A 444 -20.18 -5.74 -17.86
CA PHE A 444 -21.07 -6.47 -16.95
C PHE A 444 -21.25 -5.72 -15.61
N GLY A 445 -20.14 -5.41 -14.92
CA GLY A 445 -20.20 -4.81 -13.58
C GLY A 445 -20.66 -3.36 -13.60
N ALA A 446 -19.91 -2.48 -14.29
CA ALA A 446 -20.18 -1.04 -14.22
C ALA A 446 -21.42 -0.59 -15.01
N LYS A 447 -21.75 -1.24 -16.14
CA LYS A 447 -22.88 -0.83 -16.98
C LYS A 447 -24.16 -1.62 -16.74
N ALA A 448 -24.06 -2.93 -16.50
CA ALA A 448 -25.21 -3.80 -16.35
C ALA A 448 -25.50 -4.24 -14.90
N ASP A 449 -24.68 -3.84 -13.94
CA ASP A 449 -24.74 -4.24 -12.50
C ASP A 449 -24.74 -5.77 -12.30
N ILE A 450 -24.02 -6.49 -13.17
CA ILE A 450 -23.88 -7.95 -13.12
C ILE A 450 -22.60 -8.31 -12.40
N MET A 451 -22.69 -9.12 -11.35
CA MET A 451 -21.53 -9.61 -10.61
C MET A 451 -20.78 -10.68 -11.41
N THR A 452 -19.45 -10.61 -11.41
CA THR A 452 -18.59 -11.56 -12.14
C THR A 452 -17.53 -12.20 -11.26
N GLN A 453 -17.43 -13.55 -11.31
CA GLN A 453 -16.36 -14.32 -10.67
C GLN A 453 -15.47 -14.93 -11.74
N PHE A 454 -14.18 -14.59 -11.74
CA PHE A 454 -13.21 -15.15 -12.67
C PHE A 454 -12.59 -16.43 -12.14
N VAL A 455 -12.41 -17.39 -13.04
CA VAL A 455 -11.80 -18.69 -12.81
C VAL A 455 -10.74 -18.91 -13.88
N ILE A 456 -9.46 -18.85 -13.50
CA ILE A 456 -8.37 -19.28 -14.37
C ILE A 456 -8.38 -20.80 -14.41
N PHE A 457 -8.65 -21.35 -15.59
CA PHE A 457 -8.77 -22.79 -15.78
C PHE A 457 -7.41 -23.42 -16.05
N ASP A 458 -6.95 -24.19 -15.09
CA ASP A 458 -5.80 -25.10 -15.18
C ASP A 458 -6.22 -26.45 -14.63
N SER A 459 -6.03 -27.53 -15.41
CA SER A 459 -6.47 -28.89 -15.05
C SER A 459 -5.89 -29.40 -13.73
N SER A 460 -4.72 -28.90 -13.30
CA SER A 460 -4.11 -29.24 -12.01
C SER A 460 -4.68 -28.45 -10.85
N VAL A 461 -5.00 -27.17 -11.09
CA VAL A 461 -5.47 -26.21 -10.08
C VAL A 461 -6.94 -26.42 -9.75
N VAL A 462 -7.80 -26.63 -10.76
CA VAL A 462 -9.25 -26.80 -10.55
C VAL A 462 -9.63 -28.06 -9.76
N LYS A 463 -8.72 -29.04 -9.69
CA LYS A 463 -8.87 -30.25 -8.85
C LYS A 463 -8.57 -29.99 -7.37
N ASN A 464 -7.94 -28.87 -7.05
CA ASN A 464 -7.58 -28.51 -5.68
C ASN A 464 -8.81 -28.04 -4.89
N LEU A 465 -9.11 -28.69 -3.78
CA LEU A 465 -10.26 -28.39 -2.95
C LEU A 465 -10.20 -26.96 -2.38
N TYR A 466 -9.02 -26.47 -1.98
CA TYR A 466 -8.84 -25.08 -1.51
C TYR A 466 -9.17 -24.05 -2.59
N TYR A 467 -8.81 -24.33 -3.82
CA TYR A 467 -9.16 -23.49 -4.96
C TYR A 467 -10.67 -23.44 -5.15
N GLN A 468 -11.35 -24.61 -5.10
CA GLN A 468 -12.81 -24.68 -5.20
C GLN A 468 -13.53 -23.89 -4.09
N TYR A 469 -13.04 -24.01 -2.83
CA TYR A 469 -13.55 -23.19 -1.72
C TYR A 469 -13.40 -21.69 -2.02
N ASN A 470 -12.23 -21.23 -2.45
CA ASN A 470 -12.02 -19.81 -2.75
C ASN A 470 -12.90 -19.31 -3.90
N VAL A 471 -13.12 -20.12 -4.93
CA VAL A 471 -14.07 -19.78 -6.02
C VAL A 471 -15.49 -19.65 -5.46
N LEU A 472 -15.95 -20.59 -4.64
CA LEU A 472 -17.28 -20.52 -4.01
C LEU A 472 -17.43 -19.32 -3.10
N LEU A 473 -16.43 -19.05 -2.23
CA LEU A 473 -16.44 -17.88 -1.35
C LEU A 473 -16.49 -16.57 -2.13
N GLY A 474 -15.77 -16.48 -3.26
CA GLY A 474 -15.87 -15.35 -4.17
C GLY A 474 -17.27 -15.19 -4.78
N ILE A 475 -17.90 -16.29 -5.18
CA ILE A 475 -19.30 -16.28 -5.67
C ILE A 475 -20.25 -15.85 -4.53
N TYR A 476 -20.09 -16.40 -3.34
CA TYR A 476 -20.92 -16.07 -2.17
C TYR A 476 -20.83 -14.60 -1.80
N ALA A 477 -19.62 -14.06 -1.71
CA ALA A 477 -19.40 -12.65 -1.42
C ALA A 477 -20.07 -11.73 -2.46
N LYS A 478 -20.07 -12.09 -3.74
CA LYS A 478 -20.74 -11.36 -4.83
C LYS A 478 -22.25 -11.53 -4.85
N SER A 479 -22.75 -12.60 -4.24
CA SER A 479 -24.18 -12.89 -4.18
C SER A 479 -24.80 -12.52 -2.81
N GLY A 480 -24.03 -11.85 -1.92
CA GLY A 480 -24.50 -11.45 -0.60
C GLY A 480 -24.79 -12.62 0.33
N VAL A 481 -24.11 -13.76 0.16
CA VAL A 481 -24.14 -14.87 1.12
C VAL A 481 -23.14 -14.60 2.23
N GLN A 482 -23.53 -14.74 3.48
CA GLN A 482 -22.67 -14.62 4.65
C GLN A 482 -22.15 -16.00 5.08
N PRO A 483 -20.89 -16.36 4.81
CA PRO A 483 -20.37 -17.68 5.14
C PRO A 483 -20.11 -17.89 6.63
N TRP A 484 -19.72 -16.84 7.37
CA TRP A 484 -19.53 -16.83 8.81
C TRP A 484 -19.67 -15.42 9.37
N ILE A 485 -19.90 -15.31 10.67
CA ILE A 485 -19.91 -14.07 11.45
C ILE A 485 -18.93 -14.17 12.62
N LEU A 486 -18.63 -13.04 13.26
CA LEU A 486 -17.95 -13.03 14.55
C LEU A 486 -18.94 -13.46 15.65
N SER A 487 -18.49 -14.38 16.50
CA SER A 487 -19.21 -14.79 17.68
C SER A 487 -18.73 -14.08 18.94
N ASP A 488 -17.49 -13.56 18.91
CA ASP A 488 -16.92 -12.76 19.99
C ASP A 488 -17.50 -11.35 19.96
N GLU A 489 -17.81 -10.82 21.15
CA GLU A 489 -18.25 -9.44 21.28
C GLU A 489 -17.19 -8.46 20.81
N MET A 490 -17.62 -7.42 20.12
CA MET A 490 -16.81 -6.28 19.74
C MET A 490 -16.97 -5.15 20.76
N ASN A 491 -15.95 -4.31 20.91
CA ASN A 491 -16.03 -3.15 21.80
C ASN A 491 -16.78 -1.97 21.16
N SER A 492 -16.82 -1.93 19.83
CA SER A 492 -17.62 -0.99 19.04
C SER A 492 -18.74 -1.74 18.32
N ASP A 493 -19.88 -1.10 18.12
CA ASP A 493 -21.04 -1.72 17.45
C ASP A 493 -20.99 -1.58 15.95
N CYS A 494 -20.51 -0.44 15.47
CA CYS A 494 -20.49 -0.08 14.07
C CYS A 494 -19.11 0.39 13.65
N PHE A 495 -18.63 -0.12 12.53
CA PHE A 495 -17.32 0.23 11.96
C PHE A 495 -17.50 0.84 10.58
N ILE A 496 -16.90 1.99 10.36
CA ILE A 496 -16.95 2.71 9.09
C ILE A 496 -15.57 2.77 8.47
N GLY A 497 -15.36 2.06 7.38
CA GLY A 497 -14.12 2.08 6.62
C GLY A 497 -14.09 3.25 5.64
N LEU A 498 -13.02 4.04 5.67
CA LEU A 498 -12.82 5.23 4.85
C LEU A 498 -11.52 5.10 4.04
N ASP A 499 -11.61 5.32 2.73
CA ASP A 499 -10.46 5.42 1.84
C ASP A 499 -10.66 6.52 0.81
N VAL A 500 -9.57 7.14 0.38
CA VAL A 500 -9.54 8.10 -0.73
C VAL A 500 -8.44 7.66 -1.68
N SER A 501 -8.81 7.21 -2.87
CA SER A 501 -7.85 6.76 -3.84
C SER A 501 -7.55 7.81 -4.92
N HIS A 502 -6.31 7.78 -5.41
CA HIS A 502 -5.82 8.65 -6.47
C HIS A 502 -5.38 7.82 -7.66
N GLU A 503 -6.01 8.01 -8.80
CA GLU A 503 -5.57 7.40 -10.05
C GLU A 503 -5.61 8.42 -11.19
N HIS A 504 -4.48 8.65 -11.86
CA HIS A 504 -4.34 9.53 -13.06
C HIS A 504 -4.88 10.96 -12.88
N GLY A 505 -4.68 11.57 -11.71
CA GLY A 505 -5.15 12.94 -11.44
C GLY A 505 -6.65 13.06 -11.17
N LYS A 506 -7.38 11.95 -11.12
CA LYS A 506 -8.77 11.90 -10.65
C LYS A 506 -8.79 11.46 -9.19
N HIS A 507 -9.54 12.16 -8.39
CA HIS A 507 -9.79 11.83 -7.00
C HIS A 507 -11.16 11.14 -6.92
N ALA A 508 -11.20 9.89 -6.45
CA ALA A 508 -12.44 9.26 -6.04
C ALA A 508 -12.46 9.30 -4.53
N SER A 509 -13.37 10.03 -4.02
CA SER A 509 -13.54 10.18 -2.59
C SER A 509 -14.51 9.14 -2.04
N GLY A 510 -14.19 8.75 -0.83
CA GLY A 510 -15.10 8.23 0.15
C GLY A 510 -15.89 6.98 -0.24
N ILE A 511 -15.28 5.84 -0.02
CA ILE A 511 -16.05 4.61 0.01
C ILE A 511 -16.39 4.28 1.44
N ILE A 512 -17.68 4.20 1.70
CA ILE A 512 -18.22 3.76 2.98
C ILE A 512 -18.31 2.26 2.95
N GLN A 513 -17.66 1.64 3.92
CA GLN A 513 -17.86 0.24 4.26
C GLN A 513 -18.44 0.19 5.67
N VAL A 514 -19.74 0.00 5.80
CA VAL A 514 -20.41 -0.09 7.10
C VAL A 514 -20.43 -1.55 7.51
N ILE A 515 -19.76 -1.85 8.61
CA ILE A 515 -19.64 -3.19 9.19
C ILE A 515 -20.33 -3.19 10.56
N GLY A 516 -21.15 -4.19 10.81
CA GLY A 516 -21.85 -4.36 12.09
C GLY A 516 -20.98 -5.05 13.15
N LYS A 517 -21.53 -5.11 14.37
CA LYS A 517 -20.89 -5.71 15.56
C LYS A 517 -20.51 -7.19 15.43
N ASP A 518 -21.08 -7.89 14.49
CA ASP A 518 -20.80 -9.29 14.17
C ASP A 518 -19.90 -9.45 12.93
N GLY A 519 -19.32 -8.35 12.43
CA GLY A 519 -18.43 -8.34 11.29
C GLY A 519 -19.13 -8.45 9.93
N ARG A 520 -20.46 -8.43 9.87
CA ARG A 520 -21.21 -8.43 8.61
C ARG A 520 -21.14 -7.08 7.91
N MET A 521 -21.05 -7.13 6.59
CA MET A 521 -21.26 -5.95 5.74
C MET A 521 -22.73 -5.53 5.84
N ILE A 522 -22.98 -4.33 6.32
CA ILE A 522 -24.32 -3.73 6.37
C ILE A 522 -24.58 -3.02 5.05
N LYS A 523 -23.65 -2.18 4.63
CA LYS A 523 -23.77 -1.37 3.43
C LYS A 523 -22.41 -1.00 2.87
N GLN A 524 -22.34 -0.94 1.55
CA GLN A 524 -21.28 -0.28 0.83
C GLN A 524 -21.84 0.84 -0.04
N LYS A 525 -21.16 1.97 -0.10
CA LYS A 525 -21.50 3.08 -0.99
C LYS A 525 -20.26 3.82 -1.45
N SER A 526 -20.21 4.10 -2.73
CA SER A 526 -19.22 5.01 -3.30
C SER A 526 -19.79 6.43 -3.27
N ILE A 527 -19.06 7.37 -2.68
CA ILE A 527 -19.42 8.79 -2.75
C ILE A 527 -18.53 9.42 -3.80
N MET A 528 -19.15 9.89 -4.88
CA MET A 528 -18.47 10.63 -5.94
C MET A 528 -18.45 12.10 -5.57
N THR A 529 -17.47 12.54 -4.82
CA THR A 529 -17.15 13.96 -4.70
C THR A 529 -15.81 14.22 -5.37
N ALA A 530 -15.80 15.11 -6.33
CA ALA A 530 -14.59 15.62 -6.96
C ALA A 530 -13.91 16.61 -6.00
N GLU A 531 -13.33 16.11 -4.92
CA GLU A 531 -12.57 16.93 -4.00
C GLU A 531 -11.10 16.95 -4.40
N ALA A 532 -10.48 18.11 -4.35
CA ALA A 532 -9.06 18.24 -4.57
C ALA A 532 -8.31 17.82 -3.31
N GLY A 533 -7.63 16.66 -3.36
CA GLY A 533 -6.79 16.22 -2.27
C GLY A 533 -7.19 14.87 -1.66
N GLU A 534 -6.52 14.48 -0.58
CA GLU A 534 -6.74 13.22 0.17
C GLU A 534 -7.69 13.40 1.37
N THR A 535 -8.47 14.49 1.41
CA THR A 535 -9.36 14.84 2.53
C THR A 535 -10.81 14.61 2.12
N ILE A 536 -11.60 13.98 2.96
CA ILE A 536 -13.05 13.87 2.79
C ILE A 536 -13.69 15.14 3.34
N ALA A 537 -14.52 15.85 2.54
CA ALA A 537 -15.17 17.07 2.97
C ALA A 537 -16.18 16.83 4.10
N ASN A 538 -16.39 17.85 4.92
CA ASN A 538 -17.29 17.78 6.08
C ASN A 538 -18.70 17.33 5.70
N ARG A 539 -19.28 17.90 4.65
CA ARG A 539 -20.63 17.52 4.17
C ARG A 539 -20.70 16.03 3.76
N THR A 540 -19.67 15.55 3.06
CA THR A 540 -19.58 14.15 2.67
C THR A 540 -19.47 13.23 3.89
N MET A 541 -18.70 13.66 4.91
CA MET A 541 -18.59 12.94 6.17
C MET A 541 -19.92 12.88 6.91
N GLU A 542 -20.68 13.96 6.92
CA GLU A 542 -22.05 14.00 7.50
C GLU A 542 -22.98 13.00 6.79
N GLU A 543 -23.00 13.00 5.45
CA GLU A 543 -23.78 12.05 4.65
C GLU A 543 -23.39 10.60 4.95
N ILE A 544 -22.09 10.32 5.16
CA ILE A 544 -21.58 9.00 5.55
C ILE A 544 -22.14 8.57 6.91
N ILE A 545 -22.11 9.46 7.89
CA ILE A 545 -22.55 9.19 9.25
C ILE A 545 -24.06 8.90 9.27
N ASP A 546 -24.87 9.78 8.68
CA ASP A 546 -26.32 9.64 8.62
C ASP A 546 -26.72 8.31 8.01
N GLU A 547 -26.13 7.98 6.88
CA GLU A 547 -26.41 6.75 6.15
C GLU A 547 -25.93 5.50 6.91
N SER A 548 -24.80 5.59 7.62
CA SER A 548 -24.28 4.50 8.42
C SER A 548 -25.18 4.21 9.63
N ILE A 549 -25.60 5.25 10.36
CA ILE A 549 -26.51 5.12 11.50
C ILE A 549 -27.85 4.56 11.04
N PHE A 550 -28.41 5.09 9.96
CA PHE A 550 -29.69 4.61 9.39
C PHE A 550 -29.60 3.14 8.97
N SER A 551 -28.52 2.76 8.28
CA SER A 551 -28.34 1.37 7.81
C SER A 551 -28.14 0.39 8.96
N TYR A 552 -27.41 0.80 10.00
CA TYR A 552 -27.24 0.02 11.22
C TYR A 552 -28.57 -0.17 11.94
N GLU A 553 -29.34 0.92 12.15
CA GLU A 553 -30.66 0.87 12.81
C GLU A 553 -31.65 -0.02 12.03
N LYS A 554 -31.64 0.07 10.70
CA LYS A 554 -32.46 -0.80 9.85
C LYS A 554 -32.12 -2.29 10.03
N MET A 555 -30.87 -2.63 10.27
CA MET A 555 -30.41 -4.02 10.39
C MET A 555 -30.61 -4.59 11.80
N TYR A 556 -30.33 -3.81 12.84
CA TYR A 556 -30.31 -4.27 14.23
C TYR A 556 -31.50 -3.75 15.09
N GLY A 557 -32.35 -2.88 14.54
CA GLY A 557 -33.52 -2.33 15.23
C GLY A 557 -33.20 -1.26 16.27
N MET A 558 -31.92 -0.85 16.39
CA MET A 558 -31.46 0.17 17.34
C MET A 558 -30.28 0.95 16.75
N LYS A 559 -30.05 2.15 17.24
CA LYS A 559 -28.85 2.92 16.89
C LYS A 559 -27.61 2.27 17.49
N PRO A 560 -26.42 2.42 16.86
CA PRO A 560 -25.18 1.93 17.46
C PRO A 560 -24.87 2.72 18.75
N ALA A 561 -24.43 2.02 19.79
CA ALA A 561 -24.00 2.66 21.03
C ALA A 561 -22.59 3.25 20.92
N HIS A 562 -21.78 2.77 19.97
CA HIS A 562 -20.45 3.27 19.69
C HIS A 562 -20.10 3.06 18.19
N ILE A 563 -19.41 4.05 17.59
CA ILE A 563 -18.95 3.97 16.21
C ILE A 563 -17.42 4.10 16.16
N THR A 564 -16.75 3.26 15.36
CA THR A 564 -15.32 3.39 15.09
C THR A 564 -15.07 3.63 13.61
N PHE A 565 -14.42 4.76 13.29
CA PHE A 565 -13.97 5.08 11.94
C PHE A 565 -12.59 4.51 11.70
N HIS A 566 -12.41 3.75 10.63
CA HIS A 566 -11.14 3.19 10.16
C HIS A 566 -10.70 3.94 8.90
N ARG A 567 -9.75 4.86 9.03
CA ARG A 567 -9.17 5.60 7.91
C ARG A 567 -7.95 4.88 7.37
N ASP A 568 -7.95 4.58 6.09
CA ASP A 568 -6.76 4.08 5.41
C ASP A 568 -5.71 5.18 5.27
N GLY A 569 -4.58 5.03 5.97
CA GLY A 569 -3.52 6.03 6.00
C GLY A 569 -3.73 7.13 7.03
N VAL A 570 -3.15 8.31 6.78
CA VAL A 570 -3.15 9.45 7.71
C VAL A 570 -4.45 10.24 7.61
N CYS A 571 -5.02 10.58 8.77
CA CYS A 571 -6.19 11.44 8.87
C CYS A 571 -5.87 12.88 8.44
N ARG A 572 -6.68 13.42 7.56
CA ARG A 572 -6.64 14.83 7.12
C ARG A 572 -7.99 15.52 7.28
N GLU A 573 -8.95 14.79 7.81
CA GLU A 573 -10.31 15.22 8.06
C GLU A 573 -10.38 16.21 9.25
N ASP A 574 -11.37 17.08 9.25
CA ASP A 574 -11.65 18.03 10.34
C ASP A 574 -12.32 17.29 11.51
N LEU A 575 -11.51 16.82 12.44
CA LEU A 575 -12.00 16.06 13.60
C LEU A 575 -12.80 16.92 14.59
N ASP A 576 -12.59 18.23 14.63
CA ASP A 576 -13.38 19.13 15.48
C ASP A 576 -14.80 19.28 14.93
N HIS A 577 -14.94 19.37 13.63
CA HIS A 577 -16.25 19.35 12.96
C HIS A 577 -16.94 18.01 13.18
N LEU A 578 -16.23 16.89 12.94
CA LEU A 578 -16.74 15.54 13.15
C LEU A 578 -17.23 15.34 14.60
N THR A 579 -16.47 15.82 15.58
CA THR A 579 -16.83 15.70 16.99
C THR A 579 -18.13 16.43 17.30
N ARG A 580 -18.29 17.68 16.81
CA ARG A 580 -19.54 18.43 16.99
C ARG A 580 -20.72 17.74 16.31
N TYR A 581 -20.53 17.19 15.13
CA TYR A 581 -21.58 16.48 14.40
C TYR A 581 -22.03 15.21 15.12
N MET A 582 -21.10 14.38 15.58
CA MET A 582 -21.39 13.15 16.34
C MET A 582 -22.07 13.42 17.68
N GLN A 583 -21.76 14.55 18.33
CA GLN A 583 -22.43 14.97 19.57
C GLN A 583 -23.95 15.18 19.37
N SER A 584 -24.41 15.58 18.19
CA SER A 584 -25.85 15.75 17.89
C SER A 584 -26.63 14.44 17.96
N PHE A 585 -25.96 13.32 17.72
CA PHE A 585 -26.54 11.96 17.83
C PHE A 585 -26.39 11.35 19.24
N GLN A 586 -25.56 11.95 20.10
CA GLN A 586 -25.18 11.40 21.42
C GLN A 586 -24.51 10.02 21.31
N ILE A 587 -23.81 9.75 20.21
CA ILE A 587 -23.08 8.51 19.96
C ILE A 587 -21.59 8.78 20.15
N PRO A 588 -20.93 8.12 21.12
CA PRO A 588 -19.48 8.18 21.26
C PRO A 588 -18.80 7.49 20.08
N PHE A 589 -17.59 7.97 19.74
CA PHE A 589 -16.86 7.44 18.60
C PHE A 589 -15.34 7.46 18.78
N ASP A 590 -14.68 6.55 18.09
CA ASP A 590 -13.24 6.55 17.88
C ASP A 590 -12.90 6.75 16.40
N PHE A 591 -11.92 7.61 16.12
CA PHE A 591 -11.36 7.80 14.79
C PHE A 591 -9.93 7.26 14.79
N ILE A 592 -9.66 6.25 13.97
CA ILE A 592 -8.38 5.57 13.92
C ILE A 592 -7.78 5.57 12.51
N GLU A 593 -6.47 5.87 12.46
CA GLU A 593 -5.64 5.69 11.28
C GLU A 593 -5.11 4.26 11.24
N ILE A 594 -5.25 3.60 10.11
CA ILE A 594 -4.68 2.27 9.87
C ILE A 594 -3.61 2.37 8.80
N ILE A 595 -2.35 2.31 9.22
CA ILE A 595 -1.20 2.43 8.34
C ILE A 595 -0.76 1.02 7.90
N LYS A 596 -1.03 0.69 6.65
CA LYS A 596 -0.79 -0.63 6.05
C LYS A 596 0.69 -1.02 6.01
N ARG A 597 1.59 -0.06 5.80
CA ARG A 597 3.03 -0.30 5.60
C ARG A 597 3.86 0.60 6.51
N PRO A 598 3.83 0.37 7.84
CA PRO A 598 4.58 1.19 8.79
C PRO A 598 6.09 0.97 8.70
N ARG A 599 6.54 0.03 7.87
CA ARG A 599 7.95 -0.37 7.71
C ARG A 599 8.57 -0.75 9.05
N ARG A 600 7.81 -1.51 9.83
CA ARG A 600 8.23 -2.10 11.11
C ARG A 600 7.95 -3.60 11.09
N ARG A 601 8.85 -4.36 11.70
CA ARG A 601 8.71 -5.80 11.92
C ARG A 601 8.71 -6.07 13.40
N MET A 602 7.89 -7.02 13.82
CA MET A 602 7.79 -7.48 15.19
C MET A 602 8.27 -8.91 15.25
N ALA A 603 9.09 -9.25 16.22
CA ALA A 603 9.62 -10.59 16.39
C ALA A 603 9.76 -10.96 17.86
N VAL A 604 9.71 -12.25 18.12
CA VAL A 604 10.02 -12.88 19.41
C VAL A 604 11.28 -13.71 19.25
N TYR A 605 12.23 -13.51 20.15
CA TYR A 605 13.44 -14.33 20.25
C TYR A 605 13.35 -15.22 21.46
N THR A 606 13.42 -16.52 21.26
CA THR A 606 13.42 -17.53 22.33
C THR A 606 14.20 -18.76 21.90
N ASN A 607 14.93 -19.36 22.81
CA ASN A 607 15.72 -20.58 22.59
C ASN A 607 16.62 -20.52 21.35
N GLY A 608 17.25 -19.38 21.09
CA GLY A 608 18.18 -19.19 19.96
C GLY A 608 17.50 -18.95 18.61
N ARG A 609 16.16 -18.80 18.53
CA ARG A 609 15.42 -18.66 17.28
C ARG A 609 14.51 -17.45 17.30
N TRP A 610 14.27 -16.88 16.12
CA TRP A 610 13.37 -15.78 15.86
C TRP A 610 12.04 -16.28 15.30
N PHE A 611 10.93 -15.73 15.81
CA PHE A 611 9.58 -16.07 15.39
C PHE A 611 8.77 -14.80 15.15
N THR A 612 7.76 -14.89 14.27
CA THR A 612 6.61 -14.00 14.26
C THR A 612 5.45 -14.67 14.97
N VAL A 613 4.66 -13.88 15.71
CA VAL A 613 3.53 -14.41 16.47
C VAL A 613 2.28 -13.67 16.02
N GLN A 614 1.28 -14.42 15.54
CA GLN A 614 -0.01 -13.84 15.18
C GLN A 614 -0.74 -13.34 16.44
N GLY A 615 -1.37 -12.17 16.36
CA GLY A 615 -2.03 -11.52 17.49
C GLY A 615 -1.09 -10.73 18.39
N LEU A 616 0.22 -10.78 18.18
CA LEU A 616 1.18 -10.00 18.96
C LEU A 616 0.96 -8.50 18.74
N CYS A 617 0.85 -7.76 19.85
CA CYS A 617 0.62 -6.33 19.88
C CYS A 617 1.70 -5.62 20.72
N TYR A 618 2.14 -4.46 20.23
CA TYR A 618 2.96 -3.51 20.98
C TYR A 618 2.23 -2.18 20.99
N ALA A 619 1.70 -1.79 22.16
CA ALA A 619 0.92 -0.57 22.32
C ALA A 619 1.66 0.49 23.15
N LYS A 620 1.44 1.74 22.81
CA LYS A 620 1.98 2.89 23.53
C LYS A 620 0.98 4.04 23.41
N GLU A 621 0.43 4.48 24.54
CA GLU A 621 -0.54 5.59 24.62
C GLU A 621 -1.74 5.45 23.66
N ARG A 622 -1.67 6.10 22.50
CA ARG A 622 -2.70 6.13 21.46
C ARG A 622 -2.28 5.40 20.18
N MET A 623 -1.24 4.59 20.23
CA MET A 623 -0.67 3.94 19.06
C MET A 623 -0.36 2.48 19.37
N ALA A 624 -0.58 1.62 18.38
CA ALA A 624 -0.16 0.22 18.49
C ALA A 624 0.35 -0.32 17.16
N TYR A 625 1.23 -1.31 17.26
CA TYR A 625 1.60 -2.20 16.17
C TYR A 625 0.95 -3.56 16.39
N LEU A 626 0.30 -4.09 15.38
CA LEU A 626 -0.39 -5.37 15.38
C LEU A 626 0.21 -6.30 14.34
N CYS A 627 0.60 -7.51 14.74
CA CYS A 627 0.95 -8.61 13.85
C CYS A 627 -0.29 -9.48 13.60
N ALA A 628 -1.13 -9.13 12.63
CA ALA A 628 -2.41 -9.82 12.40
C ALA A 628 -2.25 -11.21 11.74
N THR A 629 -1.11 -11.49 11.11
CA THR A 629 -0.86 -12.75 10.41
C THR A 629 0.44 -13.39 10.86
N ASP A 630 0.48 -14.72 10.82
CA ASP A 630 1.70 -15.50 10.93
C ASP A 630 1.90 -16.26 9.61
N PRO A 631 2.65 -15.69 8.66
CA PRO A 631 2.91 -16.35 7.40
C PRO A 631 3.81 -17.58 7.62
N ARG A 632 3.59 -18.63 6.82
CA ARG A 632 4.51 -19.77 6.78
C ARG A 632 5.92 -19.27 6.46
N GLU A 633 6.94 -19.92 6.97
CA GLU A 633 8.37 -19.55 6.76
C GLU A 633 8.72 -19.31 5.28
N SER A 634 8.10 -20.07 4.37
CA SER A 634 8.27 -19.91 2.92
C SER A 634 7.74 -18.58 2.35
N VAL A 635 6.92 -17.84 3.09
CA VAL A 635 6.31 -16.57 2.67
C VAL A 635 7.06 -15.37 3.24
N GLY A 636 8.07 -15.60 4.09
CA GLY A 636 8.86 -14.57 4.75
C GLY A 636 8.26 -14.10 6.07
N MET A 637 8.78 -12.99 6.59
CA MET A 637 8.38 -12.43 7.88
C MET A 637 7.13 -11.57 7.75
N ALA A 638 6.15 -11.73 8.68
CA ALA A 638 4.94 -10.89 8.73
C ALA A 638 5.27 -9.41 8.84
N GLN A 639 4.45 -8.59 8.22
CA GLN A 639 4.50 -7.14 8.34
C GLN A 639 3.45 -6.68 9.34
N ALA A 640 3.84 -5.83 10.29
CA ALA A 640 2.91 -5.22 11.23
C ALA A 640 1.94 -4.23 10.53
N VAL A 641 0.82 -3.97 11.17
CA VAL A 641 -0.07 -2.85 10.89
C VAL A 641 0.09 -1.85 12.02
N LYS A 642 0.19 -0.55 11.72
CA LYS A 642 0.21 0.50 12.74
C LYS A 642 -1.19 1.10 12.84
N ILE A 643 -1.70 1.17 14.06
CA ILE A 643 -2.99 1.75 14.42
C ILE A 643 -2.73 2.97 15.27
N VAL A 644 -3.30 4.13 14.90
CA VAL A 644 -3.18 5.38 15.66
C VAL A 644 -4.56 5.92 15.95
N GLN A 645 -4.85 6.09 17.24
CA GLN A 645 -6.13 6.60 17.73
C GLN A 645 -6.09 8.13 17.79
N LYS A 646 -6.93 8.79 17.01
CA LYS A 646 -7.01 10.27 16.92
C LYS A 646 -7.98 10.85 17.94
N THR A 647 -9.14 10.23 18.12
CA THR A 647 -10.07 10.51 19.21
C THR A 647 -10.01 9.34 20.19
N LYS A 648 -10.29 9.58 21.47
CA LYS A 648 -10.13 8.55 22.51
C LYS A 648 -11.43 8.38 23.30
N CYS A 649 -12.17 7.34 22.95
CA CYS A 649 -13.30 6.86 23.68
C CYS A 649 -13.02 5.47 24.29
N LEU A 650 -12.60 4.53 23.46
CA LEU A 650 -12.16 3.21 23.90
C LEU A 650 -10.68 3.20 24.30
N SER A 651 -10.23 2.17 24.98
CA SER A 651 -8.81 1.94 25.20
C SER A 651 -8.11 1.52 23.89
N ILE A 652 -6.80 1.80 23.77
CA ILE A 652 -6.04 1.34 22.59
C ILE A 652 -6.06 -0.18 22.46
N ARG A 653 -6.14 -0.92 23.56
CA ARG A 653 -6.25 -2.39 23.55
C ARG A 653 -7.58 -2.85 22.94
N ASP A 654 -8.69 -2.19 23.25
CA ASP A 654 -10.01 -2.50 22.70
C ASP A 654 -10.06 -2.22 21.21
N VAL A 655 -9.58 -1.05 20.79
CA VAL A 655 -9.47 -0.64 19.38
C VAL A 655 -8.64 -1.65 18.56
N VAL A 656 -7.50 -2.08 19.09
CA VAL A 656 -6.63 -3.06 18.40
C VAL A 656 -7.27 -4.44 18.39
N SER A 657 -7.97 -4.84 19.46
CA SER A 657 -8.71 -6.09 19.52
C SER A 657 -9.78 -6.15 18.42
N ASP A 658 -10.56 -5.08 18.26
CA ASP A 658 -11.60 -5.01 17.24
C ASP A 658 -11.00 -5.04 15.82
N ALA A 659 -9.94 -4.27 15.57
CA ALA A 659 -9.23 -4.30 14.31
C ALA A 659 -8.66 -5.70 13.98
N TYR A 660 -8.18 -6.43 14.99
CA TYR A 660 -7.69 -7.80 14.82
C TYR A 660 -8.83 -8.76 14.49
N LYS A 661 -9.95 -8.71 15.19
CA LYS A 661 -11.14 -9.53 14.92
C LYS A 661 -11.65 -9.29 13.49
N LEU A 662 -11.76 -8.05 13.07
CA LEU A 662 -12.15 -7.68 11.70
C LEU A 662 -11.21 -8.19 10.62
N SER A 663 -9.94 -8.49 10.92
CA SER A 663 -9.01 -9.10 9.96
C SER A 663 -9.32 -10.56 9.61
N PHE A 664 -10.24 -11.21 10.34
CA PHE A 664 -10.72 -12.57 10.07
C PHE A 664 -12.02 -12.60 9.23
N MET A 665 -12.60 -11.45 8.95
CA MET A 665 -13.90 -11.34 8.25
C MET A 665 -13.78 -11.21 6.73
N HIS A 666 -12.68 -11.64 6.15
CA HIS A 666 -12.49 -11.70 4.68
C HIS A 666 -13.26 -12.87 4.08
N ILE A 667 -14.56 -12.70 3.94
CA ILE A 667 -15.51 -13.76 3.57
C ILE A 667 -15.33 -14.32 2.14
N HIS A 668 -14.55 -13.67 1.31
CA HIS A 668 -14.29 -14.09 -0.07
C HIS A 668 -13.09 -15.04 -0.23
N SER A 669 -12.38 -15.35 0.86
CA SER A 669 -11.19 -16.20 0.81
C SER A 669 -10.99 -16.97 2.11
N MET A 670 -10.47 -18.19 1.99
CA MET A 670 -9.99 -18.95 3.16
C MET A 670 -8.66 -18.43 3.72
N LEU A 671 -7.97 -17.58 2.95
CA LEU A 671 -6.72 -16.98 3.38
C LEU A 671 -7.01 -15.73 4.22
N LYS A 672 -6.35 -15.68 5.38
CA LYS A 672 -6.42 -14.51 6.26
C LYS A 672 -5.68 -13.34 5.64
N THR A 673 -6.24 -12.15 5.74
CA THR A 673 -5.52 -10.94 5.37
C THR A 673 -4.97 -10.23 6.60
N ARG A 674 -3.97 -9.42 6.37
CA ARG A 674 -3.33 -8.64 7.43
C ARG A 674 -4.19 -7.48 7.93
N LEU A 675 -5.07 -6.98 7.10
CA LEU A 675 -5.84 -5.75 7.32
C LEU A 675 -7.25 -6.07 7.82
N PRO A 676 -7.85 -5.23 8.68
CA PRO A 676 -9.26 -5.31 8.94
C PRO A 676 -10.08 -5.09 7.66
N ILE A 677 -11.21 -5.78 7.52
CA ILE A 677 -12.05 -5.72 6.31
C ILE A 677 -12.50 -4.31 5.96
N THR A 678 -12.74 -3.46 6.95
CA THR A 678 -13.11 -2.05 6.77
C THR A 678 -12.15 -1.31 5.84
N VAL A 679 -10.85 -1.43 6.10
CA VAL A 679 -9.81 -0.78 5.30
C VAL A 679 -9.54 -1.54 4.01
N HIS A 680 -9.52 -2.87 4.06
CA HIS A 680 -9.23 -3.68 2.87
C HIS A 680 -10.31 -3.53 1.81
N TYR A 681 -11.58 -3.58 2.21
CA TYR A 681 -12.69 -3.43 1.27
C TYR A 681 -12.85 -1.99 0.77
N ALA A 682 -12.56 -0.99 1.61
CA ALA A 682 -12.53 0.40 1.17
C ALA A 682 -11.49 0.63 0.07
N ASP A 683 -10.26 0.13 0.24
CA ASP A 683 -9.16 0.22 -0.72
C ASP A 683 -9.48 -0.48 -2.06
N LEU A 684 -10.01 -1.72 -2.00
CA LEU A 684 -10.42 -2.44 -3.20
C LEU A 684 -11.56 -1.74 -3.94
N SER A 685 -12.58 -1.32 -3.20
CA SER A 685 -13.75 -0.66 -3.75
C SER A 685 -13.40 0.69 -4.37
N SER A 686 -12.54 1.51 -3.73
CA SER A 686 -12.06 2.79 -4.27
C SER A 686 -11.29 2.61 -5.56
N THR A 687 -10.41 1.61 -5.61
CA THR A 687 -9.65 1.24 -6.82
C THR A 687 -10.58 0.84 -7.97
N PHE A 688 -11.56 -0.02 -7.70
CA PHE A 688 -12.52 -0.48 -8.72
C PHE A 688 -13.40 0.67 -9.21
N HIS A 689 -13.81 1.55 -8.32
CA HIS A 689 -14.61 2.71 -8.67
C HIS A 689 -13.83 3.69 -9.58
N ASN A 690 -12.58 4.01 -9.24
CA ASN A 690 -11.71 4.87 -10.05
C ASN A 690 -11.48 4.31 -11.46
N ARG A 691 -11.41 2.99 -11.59
CA ARG A 691 -11.29 2.31 -12.88
C ARG A 691 -12.61 2.20 -13.64
N GLY A 692 -13.73 2.67 -13.06
CA GLY A 692 -15.05 2.58 -13.65
C GLY A 692 -15.52 1.13 -13.82
N LEU A 693 -15.32 0.28 -12.80
CA LEU A 693 -15.65 -1.15 -12.82
C LEU A 693 -16.84 -1.52 -11.94
N ILE A 694 -17.38 -0.55 -11.18
CA ILE A 694 -18.55 -0.71 -10.29
C ILE A 694 -19.69 0.17 -10.81
N HIS A 695 -20.91 -0.35 -10.78
CA HIS A 695 -22.09 0.43 -11.12
C HIS A 695 -22.35 1.53 -10.09
N PRO A 696 -22.54 2.79 -10.50
CA PRO A 696 -22.65 3.93 -9.55
C PRO A 696 -23.88 3.86 -8.63
N ARG A 697 -24.89 3.11 -9.05
CA ARG A 697 -26.17 2.91 -8.33
C ARG A 697 -26.45 1.44 -8.15
N SER A 698 -25.45 0.65 -7.73
CA SER A 698 -25.66 -0.77 -7.51
C SER A 698 -26.75 -0.98 -6.45
N VAL A 699 -27.68 -1.89 -6.75
CA VAL A 699 -28.73 -2.31 -5.81
C VAL A 699 -28.26 -3.38 -4.83
N HIS A 700 -27.04 -3.86 -5.00
CA HIS A 700 -26.48 -4.97 -4.21
C HIS A 700 -25.71 -4.43 -2.99
N GLU A 701 -26.45 -3.94 -1.97
CA GLU A 701 -25.84 -3.28 -0.79
C GLU A 701 -24.88 -4.18 0.01
N GLN A 702 -25.12 -5.48 0.05
CA GLN A 702 -24.32 -6.47 0.80
C GLN A 702 -23.35 -7.28 -0.06
N ALA A 703 -23.41 -7.13 -1.37
CA ALA A 703 -22.51 -7.83 -2.29
C ALA A 703 -21.16 -7.11 -2.42
N LEU A 704 -20.11 -7.87 -2.68
CA LEU A 704 -18.74 -7.37 -2.83
C LEU A 704 -18.27 -7.48 -4.29
N PRO A 705 -18.59 -6.52 -5.17
CA PRO A 705 -18.28 -6.60 -6.61
C PRO A 705 -16.77 -6.53 -6.91
N PHE A 706 -15.98 -6.06 -5.96
CA PHE A 706 -14.54 -5.82 -6.08
C PHE A 706 -13.65 -6.97 -5.59
N VAL A 707 -14.20 -8.05 -5.05
CA VAL A 707 -13.45 -9.23 -4.60
C VAL A 707 -13.38 -10.33 -5.65
#